data_6dc9bd5ced0d46787345c0e22f098a01
#
_entry.id   6dc9bd5ced0d46787345c0e22f098a01
#
_cell.length_a   1.000
_cell.length_b   1.000
_cell.length_c   1.000
_cell.angle_alpha   90.00
_cell.angle_beta   90.00
_cell.angle_gamma   90.00
#
_symmetry.space_group_name_H-M   'P 1'
#
loop_
_entity.id
_entity.type
_entity.pdbx_description
1 polymer ?
#
loop_
_entity_poly.entity_id
_entity_poly.type
_entity_poly.pdbx_seq_one_letter_code
_entity_poly.pdbx_strand_id
1 'polypeptide(L)'
;MEKLASKLNQQNSNIFKAIIFTFLLTLVALPTKAQVLNDSTAVVKKDTITVQKNIVYEKGKEYTLGGISIIGLQKFTESTVKVFTGLKIGQPLKLPGDKLTSAIKKLYESKQFSTVDVYLIRVDGNTIYLEFDVEELPQLNEISIAGIRKNKSKALKTEAELKTGAMVTDNLIVTTKNYFKKKYTDKGFLKTKVSIDTRIDSSDINAVNMNIFIDKGSKIKIKNINFQGNKALTDGKLRSAMSNTRRKFLGRFWKGSKYVDDKFKEDLESILDTYSRLGYRDSRILADSISWNEDNTINLDITLEEGRQYIFGDIIYVGNKSYTDQYLNTRLKIEKGDVYNGSVLKERVTGDGSPSSQDIQTLYQNSGYLFSSVNAVETKVVNDSITVEIRIREDEKATINKVSVLGNDKTNDFVIYRELRVKPGSLFSRDAIIRSIREIGQLGYFDTNVTPDVKPNYQDKTADIEFTVIEKGGSQIELQGGYGGGSFIGTLGLSFNNFSIRNLFKKEAYKPLPMGDGQSLSLRLQTSRTFNTYSFSFTEPWFGGKKPQSLSFSVYSSKQFQLDRRTFDVDKDRSLGIVGASIGIAKRLTWPSDYFTLSQTFSYQSFGLNDYQFRVGTDILSEGDLNNLAYNISLSRNSAGPSLIFPTYGSTFSISAKATVPYSLFNNKDYQSLDPAERFKWLEYYKLLFKGKWYNSLAKKLVLMANAEVGYLGFYNDELGSTPFERFFVGGDGIAQFQLDGRESVGLRGYENNRLSSIEGGTIYNKFQLELRYSITDKPSASIYTIGFLEAGNSYDNFTTFNPFNLKRSAGLGIRIFMPAFGLLGIDFAHGFDPLPGSNVKSGWQTHFIIGQQF
;
A
#
# COMPACT_ATOMS: atom_id res chain seq x y z
N MET A 1 -25.89 37.09 -27.81
CA MET A 1 -24.83 36.26 -27.14
C MET A 1 -24.74 34.82 -27.64
N GLU A 2 -25.83 34.24 -28.14
CA GLU A 2 -25.80 32.88 -28.73
C GLU A 2 -24.97 32.73 -30.01
N LYS A 3 -24.86 33.77 -30.84
CA LYS A 3 -24.02 33.74 -32.07
C LYS A 3 -22.52 33.85 -31.83
N LEU A 4 -22.08 34.28 -30.65
CA LEU A 4 -20.64 34.29 -30.29
C LEU A 4 -20.19 32.95 -29.68
N ALA A 5 -21.06 32.30 -28.94
CA ALA A 5 -20.81 31.00 -28.35
C ALA A 5 -20.70 29.86 -29.41
N SER A 6 -21.46 29.96 -30.48
CA SER A 6 -21.40 28.97 -31.58
C SER A 6 -20.14 29.10 -32.44
N LYS A 7 -19.56 30.29 -32.57
CA LYS A 7 -18.30 30.50 -33.31
C LYS A 7 -17.06 30.02 -32.52
N LEU A 8 -17.05 30.18 -31.21
CA LEU A 8 -15.94 29.69 -30.34
C LEU A 8 -15.91 28.18 -30.23
N ASN A 9 -17.08 27.53 -30.23
CA ASN A 9 -17.15 26.08 -30.19
C ASN A 9 -16.74 25.40 -31.53
N GLN A 10 -16.95 26.09 -32.65
CA GLN A 10 -16.56 25.59 -33.98
C GLN A 10 -15.04 25.75 -34.23
N GLN A 11 -14.42 26.77 -33.67
CA GLN A 11 -12.98 26.99 -33.81
C GLN A 11 -12.14 26.02 -32.99
N ASN A 12 -12.57 25.68 -31.76
CA ASN A 12 -11.89 24.71 -30.93
C ASN A 12 -12.05 23.25 -31.44
N SER A 13 -13.18 22.92 -32.08
CA SER A 13 -13.38 21.61 -32.73
C SER A 13 -12.46 21.38 -33.93
N ASN A 14 -12.15 22.44 -34.66
CA ASN A 14 -11.29 22.33 -35.84
C ASN A 14 -9.79 22.25 -35.48
N ILE A 15 -9.36 22.89 -34.40
CA ILE A 15 -7.96 22.76 -33.88
C ILE A 15 -7.72 21.34 -33.33
N PHE A 16 -8.72 20.77 -32.63
CA PHE A 16 -8.58 19.40 -32.11
C PHE A 16 -8.57 18.34 -33.24
N LYS A 17 -9.35 18.55 -34.31
CA LYS A 17 -9.35 17.68 -35.50
C LYS A 17 -8.07 17.83 -36.33
N ALA A 18 -7.50 19.04 -36.41
CA ALA A 18 -6.23 19.25 -37.09
C ALA A 18 -5.05 18.58 -36.40
N ILE A 19 -5.00 18.58 -35.07
CA ILE A 19 -3.94 17.92 -34.29
C ILE A 19 -4.04 16.39 -34.41
N ILE A 20 -5.24 15.81 -34.47
CA ILE A 20 -5.45 14.36 -34.66
C ILE A 20 -5.12 13.96 -36.11
N PHE A 21 -5.40 14.81 -37.11
CA PHE A 21 -5.12 14.51 -38.51
C PHE A 21 -3.62 14.61 -38.87
N THR A 22 -2.89 15.51 -38.22
CA THR A 22 -1.43 15.63 -38.40
C THR A 22 -0.67 14.46 -37.75
N PHE A 23 -1.22 13.87 -36.69
CA PHE A 23 -0.61 12.69 -36.05
C PHE A 23 -0.89 11.37 -36.80
N LEU A 24 -1.92 11.35 -37.67
CA LEU A 24 -2.26 10.17 -38.50
C LEU A 24 -1.55 10.15 -39.87
N LEU A 25 -1.03 11.29 -40.36
CA LEU A 25 -0.43 11.39 -41.70
C LEU A 25 1.08 11.10 -41.73
N THR A 26 1.74 10.92 -40.58
CA THR A 26 3.17 10.56 -40.52
C THR A 26 3.45 9.08 -40.48
N LEU A 27 2.43 8.23 -40.70
CA LEU A 27 2.56 6.76 -40.61
C LEU A 27 2.37 5.99 -41.92
N VAL A 28 2.28 6.69 -43.03
CA VAL A 28 2.12 5.99 -44.33
C VAL A 28 3.06 6.60 -45.37
N ALA A 29 4.28 6.14 -45.47
CA ALA A 29 5.08 6.09 -46.67
C ALA A 29 6.47 5.45 -46.42
N LEU A 30 6.61 4.15 -46.63
CA LEU A 30 7.86 3.56 -47.08
C LEU A 30 7.50 2.36 -47.96
N PRO A 31 8.11 2.23 -49.14
CA PRO A 31 7.71 1.23 -50.08
C PRO A 31 8.37 -0.12 -49.81
N THR A 32 7.56 -1.16 -49.89
CA THR A 32 7.98 -2.56 -49.95
C THR A 32 8.59 -2.87 -51.32
N LYS A 33 9.84 -3.28 -51.33
CA LYS A 33 10.39 -4.08 -52.42
C LYS A 33 10.58 -5.51 -51.91
N ALA A 34 9.77 -6.40 -52.44
CA ALA A 34 10.00 -7.83 -52.36
C ALA A 34 11.01 -8.23 -53.43
N GLN A 35 12.09 -8.87 -53.03
CA GLN A 35 12.95 -9.60 -53.95
C GLN A 35 13.03 -11.04 -53.47
N VAL A 36 12.49 -11.90 -54.31
CA VAL A 36 12.65 -13.35 -54.26
C VAL A 36 14.06 -13.69 -54.66
N LEU A 37 14.79 -14.42 -53.87
CA LEU A 37 16.04 -15.07 -54.25
C LEU A 37 16.03 -16.51 -53.77
N ASN A 38 16.28 -17.32 -54.76
CA ASN A 38 16.27 -18.78 -54.78
C ASN A 38 17.26 -19.41 -53.80
N ASP A 39 16.81 -20.55 -53.33
CA ASP A 39 17.57 -21.59 -52.69
C ASP A 39 18.88 -21.95 -53.41
N SER A 40 19.96 -21.96 -52.68
CA SER A 40 21.13 -22.75 -53.02
C SER A 40 21.75 -23.29 -51.75
N THR A 41 21.40 -24.52 -51.47
CA THR A 41 22.04 -25.36 -50.48
C THR A 41 23.51 -25.59 -50.86
N ALA A 42 24.41 -24.90 -50.20
CA ALA A 42 25.81 -25.27 -50.18
C ALA A 42 26.08 -26.22 -49.02
N VAL A 43 26.12 -27.50 -49.34
CA VAL A 43 26.62 -28.53 -48.46
C VAL A 43 28.12 -28.30 -48.32
N VAL A 44 28.56 -27.77 -47.17
CA VAL A 44 29.99 -27.80 -46.82
C VAL A 44 30.33 -29.23 -46.44
N LYS A 45 31.01 -29.92 -47.31
CA LYS A 45 31.67 -31.21 -46.99
C LYS A 45 32.66 -30.98 -45.86
N LYS A 46 32.45 -31.59 -44.74
CA LYS A 46 33.41 -31.75 -43.65
C LYS A 46 34.47 -32.76 -44.15
N ASP A 47 35.64 -32.29 -44.53
CA ASP A 47 36.77 -33.17 -44.78
C ASP A 47 37.14 -33.85 -43.45
N THR A 48 36.81 -35.13 -43.34
CA THR A 48 37.17 -35.99 -42.23
C THR A 48 38.63 -36.39 -42.45
N ILE A 49 39.55 -35.72 -41.77
CA ILE A 49 40.90 -36.19 -41.61
C ILE A 49 40.92 -37.34 -40.62
N THR A 50 40.86 -38.57 -41.13
CA THR A 50 41.05 -39.77 -40.29
C THR A 50 42.55 -39.92 -40.00
N VAL A 51 42.99 -39.43 -38.86
CA VAL A 51 44.31 -39.80 -38.32
C VAL A 51 44.08 -40.83 -37.21
N GLN A 52 43.97 -42.11 -37.57
CA GLN A 52 44.18 -43.19 -36.64
C GLN A 52 45.69 -43.42 -36.49
N LYS A 53 46.33 -42.69 -35.60
CA LYS A 53 47.61 -43.11 -35.05
C LYS A 53 47.31 -43.63 -33.65
N ASN A 54 47.51 -44.97 -33.42
CA ASN A 54 47.42 -45.53 -32.07
C ASN A 54 48.56 -44.91 -31.23
N ILE A 55 48.16 -43.86 -30.46
CA ILE A 55 49.07 -43.17 -29.55
C ILE A 55 49.12 -44.07 -28.27
N VAL A 56 50.28 -44.69 -28.07
CA VAL A 56 50.53 -45.52 -26.89
C VAL A 56 50.91 -44.62 -25.75
N TYR A 57 50.09 -44.65 -24.66
CA TYR A 57 50.38 -43.95 -23.42
C TYR A 57 50.06 -44.90 -22.23
N GLU A 58 50.77 -44.68 -21.12
CA GLU A 58 50.57 -45.48 -19.88
C GLU A 58 49.54 -44.81 -18.98
N LYS A 59 48.42 -45.48 -18.72
CA LYS A 59 47.34 -44.94 -17.85
C LYS A 59 47.86 -44.70 -16.44
N GLY A 60 47.61 -43.51 -15.87
CA GLY A 60 47.97 -43.16 -14.51
C GLY A 60 49.41 -42.65 -14.33
N LYS A 61 50.23 -42.68 -15.37
CA LYS A 61 51.57 -42.08 -15.37
C LYS A 61 51.45 -40.54 -15.42
N GLU A 62 52.40 -39.88 -14.79
CA GLU A 62 52.50 -38.43 -14.80
C GLU A 62 53.34 -37.96 -15.99
N TYR A 63 52.76 -37.12 -16.82
CA TYR A 63 53.37 -36.54 -18.00
C TYR A 63 53.50 -35.02 -17.84
N THR A 64 54.40 -34.41 -18.55
CA THR A 64 54.51 -32.96 -18.66
C THR A 64 53.65 -32.44 -19.82
N LEU A 65 52.78 -31.46 -19.57
CA LEU A 65 51.94 -30.89 -20.62
C LEU A 65 52.78 -29.99 -21.53
N GLY A 66 52.99 -30.44 -22.78
CA GLY A 66 53.81 -29.73 -23.80
C GLY A 66 53.01 -28.69 -24.59
N GLY A 67 51.74 -28.92 -24.79
CA GLY A 67 50.90 -28.00 -25.54
C GLY A 67 49.42 -28.31 -25.45
N ILE A 68 48.59 -27.31 -25.72
CA ILE A 68 47.14 -27.41 -25.84
C ILE A 68 46.74 -26.74 -27.16
N SER A 69 46.01 -27.46 -28.01
CA SER A 69 45.30 -26.92 -29.16
C SER A 69 43.81 -26.97 -28.89
N ILE A 70 43.05 -26.03 -29.43
CA ILE A 70 41.62 -25.96 -29.30
C ILE A 70 41.03 -25.81 -30.71
N ILE A 71 40.12 -26.72 -31.03
CA ILE A 71 39.39 -26.72 -32.33
C ILE A 71 37.88 -26.53 -32.07
N GLY A 72 37.12 -26.23 -33.08
CA GLY A 72 35.69 -26.02 -33.01
C GLY A 72 35.26 -24.62 -32.60
N LEU A 73 36.25 -23.69 -32.42
CA LEU A 73 35.97 -22.29 -32.05
C LEU A 73 35.38 -21.52 -33.23
N GLN A 74 34.40 -20.65 -32.92
CA GLN A 74 33.78 -19.74 -33.88
C GLN A 74 33.97 -18.27 -33.46
N LYS A 75 33.71 -17.93 -32.24
CA LYS A 75 33.77 -16.55 -31.71
C LYS A 75 34.90 -16.34 -30.68
N PHE A 76 35.22 -17.37 -29.92
CA PHE A 76 36.28 -17.27 -28.92
C PHE A 76 37.65 -17.50 -29.56
N THR A 77 38.69 -16.82 -29.04
CA THR A 77 40.06 -17.08 -29.45
C THR A 77 40.64 -18.26 -28.68
N GLU A 78 41.53 -19.02 -29.30
CA GLU A 78 42.18 -20.16 -28.67
C GLU A 78 42.87 -19.78 -27.32
N SER A 79 43.48 -18.61 -27.27
CA SER A 79 44.13 -18.09 -26.04
C SER A 79 43.11 -17.88 -24.90
N THR A 80 41.94 -17.39 -25.20
CA THR A 80 40.87 -17.18 -24.21
C THR A 80 40.40 -18.51 -23.62
N VAL A 81 40.18 -19.51 -24.48
CA VAL A 81 39.67 -20.82 -24.02
C VAL A 81 40.75 -21.61 -23.27
N LYS A 82 42.02 -21.46 -23.67
CA LYS A 82 43.16 -22.01 -22.89
C LYS A 82 43.17 -21.49 -21.47
N VAL A 83 42.90 -20.22 -21.23
CA VAL A 83 42.77 -19.64 -19.88
C VAL A 83 41.62 -20.28 -19.10
N PHE A 84 40.48 -20.52 -19.75
CA PHE A 84 39.32 -21.16 -19.10
C PHE A 84 39.62 -22.59 -18.62
N THR A 85 40.49 -23.36 -19.34
CA THR A 85 40.88 -24.68 -18.87
C THR A 85 41.62 -24.63 -17.55
N GLY A 86 42.35 -23.57 -17.27
CA GLY A 86 43.20 -23.42 -16.11
C GLY A 86 44.46 -24.30 -16.13
N LEU A 87 44.75 -24.93 -17.29
CA LEU A 87 45.94 -25.73 -17.50
C LEU A 87 47.13 -24.83 -17.95
N LYS A 88 48.31 -25.15 -17.44
CA LYS A 88 49.56 -24.43 -17.81
C LYS A 88 50.53 -25.35 -18.51
N ILE A 89 51.15 -24.90 -19.62
CA ILE A 89 52.20 -25.64 -20.29
C ILE A 89 53.37 -25.81 -19.32
N GLY A 90 53.95 -26.98 -19.32
CA GLY A 90 55.03 -27.38 -18.41
C GLY A 90 54.58 -27.98 -17.10
N GLN A 91 53.29 -28.02 -16.78
CA GLN A 91 52.80 -28.61 -15.54
C GLN A 91 52.69 -30.14 -15.65
N PRO A 92 52.86 -30.87 -14.51
CA PRO A 92 52.63 -32.30 -14.45
C PRO A 92 51.12 -32.62 -14.53
N LEU A 93 50.77 -33.61 -15.38
CA LEU A 93 49.40 -34.04 -15.65
C LEU A 93 49.32 -35.55 -15.74
N LYS A 94 48.36 -36.13 -15.00
CA LYS A 94 48.02 -37.55 -15.10
C LYS A 94 46.89 -37.77 -16.10
N LEU A 95 46.98 -38.86 -16.91
CA LEU A 95 45.94 -39.22 -17.89
C LEU A 95 45.41 -40.63 -17.63
N PRO A 96 44.11 -40.78 -17.32
CA PRO A 96 43.17 -39.77 -16.86
C PRO A 96 43.53 -39.22 -15.46
N GLY A 97 43.05 -38.01 -15.09
CA GLY A 97 43.36 -37.43 -13.81
C GLY A 97 42.57 -36.18 -13.47
N ASP A 98 42.61 -35.78 -12.20
CA ASP A 98 41.74 -34.73 -11.62
C ASP A 98 41.91 -33.34 -12.28
N LYS A 99 43.14 -33.00 -12.68
CA LYS A 99 43.42 -31.72 -13.33
C LYS A 99 42.76 -31.60 -14.71
N LEU A 100 42.75 -32.71 -15.48
CA LEU A 100 42.07 -32.73 -16.77
C LEU A 100 40.55 -32.68 -16.58
N THR A 101 40.05 -33.51 -15.66
CA THR A 101 38.62 -33.46 -15.29
C THR A 101 38.21 -32.09 -14.82
N SER A 102 38.99 -31.41 -14.00
CA SER A 102 38.74 -30.03 -13.57
C SER A 102 38.75 -29.03 -14.71
N ALA A 103 39.64 -29.20 -15.73
CA ALA A 103 39.68 -28.34 -16.89
C ALA A 103 38.40 -28.47 -17.73
N ILE A 104 37.95 -29.70 -17.99
CA ILE A 104 36.68 -29.99 -18.68
C ILE A 104 35.51 -29.39 -17.91
N LYS A 105 35.47 -29.60 -16.58
CA LYS A 105 34.42 -29.07 -15.72
C LYS A 105 34.36 -27.53 -15.74
N LYS A 106 35.52 -26.86 -15.69
CA LYS A 106 35.57 -25.38 -15.81
C LYS A 106 35.06 -24.88 -17.15
N LEU A 107 35.34 -25.56 -18.25
CA LEU A 107 34.79 -25.21 -19.56
C LEU A 107 33.26 -25.33 -19.58
N TYR A 108 32.66 -26.39 -19.00
CA TYR A 108 31.22 -26.52 -18.87
C TYR A 108 30.62 -25.48 -17.89
N GLU A 109 31.30 -25.22 -16.77
CA GLU A 109 30.86 -24.23 -15.78
C GLU A 109 30.89 -22.80 -16.33
N SER A 110 31.71 -22.53 -17.35
CA SER A 110 31.69 -21.24 -18.06
C SER A 110 30.37 -20.98 -18.81
N LYS A 111 29.58 -22.04 -19.06
CA LYS A 111 28.31 -22.01 -19.81
C LYS A 111 28.46 -21.44 -21.23
N GLN A 112 29.69 -21.56 -21.81
CA GLN A 112 29.97 -21.08 -23.17
C GLN A 112 29.97 -22.20 -24.20
N PHE A 113 30.11 -23.45 -23.77
CA PHE A 113 30.25 -24.62 -24.61
C PHE A 113 29.15 -25.63 -24.40
N SER A 114 28.67 -26.26 -25.48
CA SER A 114 27.71 -27.38 -25.45
C SER A 114 28.40 -28.72 -25.30
N THR A 115 29.51 -28.92 -25.95
CA THR A 115 30.35 -30.10 -25.92
C THR A 115 31.81 -29.73 -25.68
N VAL A 116 32.50 -30.59 -24.92
CA VAL A 116 33.93 -30.46 -24.67
C VAL A 116 34.51 -31.87 -24.67
N ASP A 117 35.17 -32.24 -25.76
CA ASP A 117 35.91 -33.47 -25.91
C ASP A 117 37.40 -33.21 -25.87
N VAL A 118 38.18 -34.15 -25.33
CA VAL A 118 39.62 -33.98 -25.20
C VAL A 118 40.34 -35.17 -25.80
N TYR A 119 41.20 -34.88 -26.70
CA TYR A 119 42.00 -35.88 -27.43
C TYR A 119 43.48 -35.74 -27.11
N LEU A 120 44.17 -36.85 -27.00
CA LEU A 120 45.61 -36.92 -26.90
C LEU A 120 46.17 -36.99 -28.31
N ILE A 121 46.81 -35.94 -28.77
CA ILE A 121 47.26 -35.83 -30.18
C ILE A 121 48.71 -36.26 -30.39
N ARG A 122 49.58 -36.20 -29.37
CA ARG A 122 50.98 -36.57 -29.46
C ARG A 122 51.58 -36.87 -28.11
N VAL A 123 52.47 -37.84 -28.03
CA VAL A 123 53.31 -38.16 -26.88
C VAL A 123 54.77 -38.16 -27.35
N ASP A 124 55.62 -37.31 -26.76
CA ASP A 124 57.06 -37.24 -27.03
C ASP A 124 57.77 -37.52 -25.69
N GLY A 125 58.19 -38.81 -25.53
CA GLY A 125 58.78 -39.27 -24.28
C GLY A 125 57.89 -39.09 -23.08
N ASN A 126 58.20 -38.12 -22.22
CA ASN A 126 57.37 -37.81 -21.06
C ASN A 126 56.49 -36.54 -21.24
N THR A 127 56.41 -36.02 -22.45
CA THR A 127 55.65 -34.81 -22.81
C THR A 127 54.44 -35.17 -23.65
N ILE A 128 53.25 -34.61 -23.26
CA ILE A 128 51.96 -34.82 -23.95
C ILE A 128 51.40 -33.55 -24.54
N TYR A 129 50.65 -33.69 -25.62
CA TYR A 129 49.95 -32.64 -26.31
C TYR A 129 48.46 -32.99 -26.37
N LEU A 130 47.62 -32.07 -25.89
CA LEU A 130 46.15 -32.23 -25.85
C LEU A 130 45.48 -31.36 -26.86
N GLU A 131 44.39 -31.87 -27.43
CA GLU A 131 43.49 -31.13 -28.24
C GLU A 131 42.09 -31.15 -27.60
N PHE A 132 41.54 -29.98 -27.39
CA PHE A 132 40.19 -29.81 -26.95
C PHE A 132 39.29 -29.48 -28.13
N ASP A 133 38.36 -30.38 -28.44
CA ASP A 133 37.32 -30.17 -29.46
C ASP A 133 36.10 -29.63 -28.70
N VAL A 134 35.77 -28.38 -28.97
CA VAL A 134 34.71 -27.69 -28.26
C VAL A 134 33.66 -27.18 -29.25
N GLU A 135 32.44 -27.26 -28.86
CA GLU A 135 31.32 -26.64 -29.60
C GLU A 135 30.78 -25.46 -28.81
N GLU A 136 30.91 -24.27 -29.39
CA GLU A 136 30.41 -23.05 -28.73
C GLU A 136 28.89 -22.97 -28.74
N LEU A 137 28.29 -22.64 -27.59
CA LEU A 137 26.87 -22.32 -27.54
C LEU A 137 26.56 -21.03 -28.30
N PRO A 138 25.52 -21.00 -29.15
CA PRO A 138 25.16 -19.81 -29.89
C PRO A 138 24.63 -18.71 -28.96
N GLN A 139 24.94 -17.47 -29.31
CA GLN A 139 24.47 -16.28 -28.58
C GLN A 139 23.17 -15.79 -29.17
N LEU A 140 22.26 -15.36 -28.27
CA LEU A 140 20.98 -14.77 -28.61
C LEU A 140 21.17 -13.34 -29.16
N ASN A 141 20.92 -13.13 -30.46
CA ASN A 141 21.02 -11.82 -31.09
C ASN A 141 19.67 -11.09 -31.06
N GLU A 142 18.65 -11.60 -31.72
CA GLU A 142 17.34 -10.98 -31.75
C GLU A 142 16.27 -11.90 -31.18
N ILE A 143 15.26 -11.29 -30.54
CA ILE A 143 14.11 -11.99 -29.99
C ILE A 143 12.86 -11.42 -30.67
N SER A 144 12.11 -12.26 -31.36
CA SER A 144 10.79 -11.88 -31.85
C SER A 144 9.70 -12.65 -31.10
N ILE A 145 8.60 -11.97 -30.76
CA ILE A 145 7.42 -12.61 -30.12
C ILE A 145 6.20 -12.29 -30.96
N ALA A 146 5.64 -13.31 -31.59
CA ALA A 146 4.46 -13.27 -32.44
C ALA A 146 3.25 -13.89 -31.76
N GLY A 147 2.05 -13.71 -32.33
CA GLY A 147 0.77 -14.21 -31.77
C GLY A 147 0.16 -13.33 -30.67
N ILE A 148 0.82 -12.22 -30.31
CA ILE A 148 0.37 -11.26 -29.29
C ILE A 148 0.45 -9.82 -29.78
N ARG A 149 -0.22 -8.88 -29.07
CA ARG A 149 -0.17 -7.45 -29.43
C ARG A 149 1.26 -6.89 -29.24
N LYS A 150 1.73 -6.10 -30.21
CA LYS A 150 3.10 -5.55 -30.29
C LYS A 150 3.57 -4.80 -29.02
N ASN A 151 2.68 -4.02 -28.41
CA ASN A 151 2.98 -3.31 -27.16
C ASN A 151 3.19 -4.23 -25.92
N LYS A 152 2.67 -5.47 -25.95
CA LYS A 152 2.89 -6.46 -24.89
C LYS A 152 4.16 -7.29 -25.10
N SER A 153 4.67 -7.37 -26.32
CA SER A 153 5.87 -8.11 -26.65
C SER A 153 7.09 -7.58 -25.89
N LYS A 154 7.27 -6.25 -25.86
CA LYS A 154 8.41 -5.62 -25.15
C LYS A 154 8.40 -5.93 -23.65
N ALA A 155 7.23 -5.81 -22.99
CA ALA A 155 7.09 -6.13 -21.58
C ALA A 155 7.38 -7.62 -21.28
N LEU A 156 6.93 -8.51 -22.17
CA LEU A 156 7.14 -9.95 -22.02
C LEU A 156 8.61 -10.37 -22.18
N LYS A 157 9.37 -9.71 -23.06
CA LYS A 157 10.81 -9.95 -23.17
C LYS A 157 11.53 -9.65 -21.85
N THR A 158 11.23 -8.50 -21.25
CA THR A 158 11.81 -8.07 -19.96
C THR A 158 11.42 -9.01 -18.82
N GLU A 159 10.14 -9.38 -18.74
CA GLU A 159 9.63 -10.26 -17.69
C GLU A 159 10.16 -11.71 -17.78
N ALA A 160 10.48 -12.19 -18.98
CA ALA A 160 11.10 -13.50 -19.20
C ALA A 160 12.62 -13.47 -19.07
N GLU A 161 13.20 -12.33 -18.69
CA GLU A 161 14.64 -12.10 -18.53
C GLU A 161 15.50 -12.44 -19.78
N LEU A 162 14.86 -12.39 -20.95
CA LEU A 162 15.55 -12.67 -22.21
C LEU A 162 16.38 -11.45 -22.62
N LYS A 163 17.70 -11.61 -22.57
CA LYS A 163 18.66 -10.56 -22.92
C LYS A 163 19.45 -10.95 -24.15
N THR A 164 19.68 -10.00 -25.05
CA THR A 164 20.65 -10.15 -26.16
C THR A 164 22.03 -10.46 -25.60
N GLY A 165 22.77 -11.38 -26.23
CA GLY A 165 24.06 -11.86 -25.77
C GLY A 165 24.02 -13.06 -24.80
N ALA A 166 22.80 -13.47 -24.35
CA ALA A 166 22.66 -14.67 -23.54
C ALA A 166 22.94 -15.94 -24.35
N MET A 167 23.58 -16.93 -23.76
CA MET A 167 23.79 -18.22 -24.41
C MET A 167 22.50 -19.00 -24.57
N VAL A 168 22.23 -19.49 -25.76
CA VAL A 168 21.02 -20.26 -26.05
C VAL A 168 21.27 -21.73 -25.76
N THR A 169 20.70 -22.18 -24.64
CA THR A 169 20.73 -23.59 -24.22
C THR A 169 19.34 -24.19 -24.36
N ASP A 170 19.25 -25.51 -24.45
CA ASP A 170 17.96 -26.22 -24.43
C ASP A 170 17.16 -25.87 -23.17
N ASN A 171 17.85 -25.75 -22.03
CA ASN A 171 17.22 -25.30 -20.79
C ASN A 171 16.60 -23.90 -20.91
N LEU A 172 17.27 -22.94 -21.56
CA LEU A 172 16.70 -21.61 -21.78
C LEU A 172 15.44 -21.69 -22.66
N ILE A 173 15.45 -22.52 -23.69
CA ILE A 173 14.29 -22.72 -24.56
C ILE A 173 13.11 -23.33 -23.79
N VAL A 174 13.37 -24.41 -23.05
CA VAL A 174 12.33 -25.09 -22.26
C VAL A 174 11.78 -24.21 -21.15
N THR A 175 12.61 -23.52 -20.39
CA THR A 175 12.18 -22.62 -19.31
C THR A 175 11.39 -21.44 -19.86
N THR A 176 11.81 -20.83 -20.96
CA THR A 176 11.10 -19.76 -21.66
C THR A 176 9.73 -20.21 -22.16
N LYS A 177 9.67 -21.40 -22.78
CA LYS A 177 8.42 -22.00 -23.25
C LYS A 177 7.44 -22.23 -22.08
N ASN A 178 7.92 -22.81 -20.98
CA ASN A 178 7.12 -23.09 -19.81
C ASN A 178 6.64 -21.80 -19.13
N TYR A 179 7.51 -20.79 -19.05
CA TYR A 179 7.15 -19.48 -18.51
C TYR A 179 5.97 -18.85 -19.26
N PHE A 180 6.06 -18.77 -20.61
CA PHE A 180 4.99 -18.19 -21.40
C PHE A 180 3.71 -19.04 -21.33
N LYS A 181 3.82 -20.36 -21.36
CA LYS A 181 2.70 -21.27 -21.22
C LYS A 181 2.00 -21.03 -19.87
N LYS A 182 2.74 -21.06 -18.75
CA LYS A 182 2.19 -20.81 -17.40
C LYS A 182 1.56 -19.43 -17.31
N LYS A 183 2.22 -18.39 -17.80
CA LYS A 183 1.69 -17.01 -17.76
C LYS A 183 0.33 -16.85 -18.44
N TYR A 184 0.07 -17.58 -19.52
CA TYR A 184 -1.23 -17.52 -20.21
C TYR A 184 -2.24 -18.48 -19.62
N THR A 185 -1.82 -19.66 -19.13
CA THR A 185 -2.72 -20.57 -18.40
C THR A 185 -3.24 -19.90 -17.14
N ASP A 186 -2.43 -19.18 -16.39
CA ASP A 186 -2.83 -18.39 -15.20
C ASP A 186 -3.82 -17.25 -15.54
N LYS A 187 -3.86 -16.84 -16.81
CA LYS A 187 -4.87 -15.89 -17.32
C LYS A 187 -6.15 -16.57 -17.84
N GLY A 188 -6.24 -17.90 -17.72
CA GLY A 188 -7.38 -18.71 -18.12
C GLY A 188 -7.35 -19.19 -19.59
N PHE A 189 -6.18 -19.15 -20.25
CA PHE A 189 -5.99 -19.68 -21.61
C PHE A 189 -5.36 -21.08 -21.53
N LEU A 190 -6.14 -22.08 -21.13
CA LEU A 190 -5.63 -23.43 -20.87
C LEU A 190 -5.08 -24.15 -22.11
N LYS A 191 -5.55 -23.80 -23.30
CA LYS A 191 -5.10 -24.38 -24.59
C LYS A 191 -3.93 -23.64 -25.21
N THR A 192 -3.22 -22.79 -24.41
CA THR A 192 -2.05 -22.05 -24.92
C THR A 192 -0.97 -22.98 -25.41
N LYS A 193 -0.56 -22.79 -26.66
CA LYS A 193 0.58 -23.43 -27.29
C LYS A 193 1.68 -22.39 -27.48
N VAL A 194 2.90 -22.75 -27.11
CA VAL A 194 4.08 -21.91 -27.32
C VAL A 194 5.08 -22.73 -28.12
N SER A 195 5.50 -22.24 -29.28
CA SER A 195 6.61 -22.76 -30.06
C SER A 195 7.75 -21.76 -30.05
N ILE A 196 8.96 -22.28 -29.96
CA ILE A 196 10.19 -21.49 -30.04
C ILE A 196 11.01 -22.10 -31.13
N ASP A 197 11.39 -21.29 -32.09
CA ASP A 197 12.23 -21.62 -33.21
C ASP A 197 13.49 -20.74 -33.19
N THR A 198 14.64 -21.34 -33.26
CA THR A 198 15.94 -20.65 -33.29
C THR A 198 16.53 -20.74 -34.66
N ARG A 199 16.91 -19.61 -35.27
CA ARG A 199 17.51 -19.53 -36.59
C ARG A 199 18.87 -18.88 -36.49
N ILE A 200 19.85 -19.47 -37.15
CA ILE A 200 21.19 -18.90 -37.23
C ILE A 200 21.10 -17.52 -37.89
N ASP A 201 21.77 -16.56 -37.28
CA ASP A 201 21.92 -15.22 -37.85
C ASP A 201 23.16 -15.21 -38.80
N SER A 202 22.92 -15.06 -40.07
CA SER A 202 24.02 -15.02 -41.08
C SER A 202 24.86 -13.74 -40.99
N SER A 203 24.42 -12.74 -40.25
CA SER A 203 25.13 -11.44 -40.09
C SER A 203 26.12 -11.42 -38.94
N ASP A 204 26.04 -12.34 -37.97
CA ASP A 204 26.97 -12.41 -36.83
C ASP A 204 27.38 -13.88 -36.59
N ILE A 205 28.69 -14.08 -36.33
CA ILE A 205 29.27 -15.40 -36.10
C ILE A 205 28.74 -16.00 -34.82
N ASN A 206 28.25 -17.27 -34.90
CA ASN A 206 27.69 -18.00 -33.77
C ASN A 206 26.54 -17.26 -33.02
N ALA A 207 25.70 -16.57 -33.77
CA ALA A 207 24.51 -15.89 -33.26
C ALA A 207 23.24 -16.55 -33.77
N VAL A 208 22.21 -16.53 -32.95
CA VAL A 208 20.88 -17.05 -33.30
C VAL A 208 19.80 -16.05 -32.98
N ASN A 209 18.79 -15.99 -33.85
CA ASN A 209 17.54 -15.25 -33.62
C ASN A 209 16.49 -16.19 -33.09
N MET A 210 15.87 -15.84 -31.95
CA MET A 210 14.84 -16.63 -31.30
C MET A 210 13.44 -16.11 -31.65
N ASN A 211 12.68 -16.93 -32.35
CA ASN A 211 11.31 -16.64 -32.75
C ASN A 211 10.34 -17.39 -31.87
N ILE A 212 9.59 -16.66 -31.02
CA ILE A 212 8.62 -17.20 -30.09
C ILE A 212 7.22 -16.96 -30.64
N PHE A 213 6.48 -18.02 -30.93
CA PHE A 213 5.10 -17.92 -31.34
C PHE A 213 4.17 -18.38 -30.23
N ILE A 214 3.22 -17.51 -29.82
CA ILE A 214 2.30 -17.77 -28.75
C ILE A 214 0.87 -17.81 -29.30
N ASP A 215 0.35 -19.02 -29.45
CA ASP A 215 -1.09 -19.22 -29.70
C ASP A 215 -1.79 -19.35 -28.36
N LYS A 216 -2.51 -18.30 -27.96
CA LYS A 216 -3.23 -18.26 -26.68
C LYS A 216 -4.47 -19.16 -26.68
N GLY A 217 -5.04 -19.43 -27.85
CA GLY A 217 -6.37 -20.01 -27.93
C GLY A 217 -7.46 -19.11 -27.32
N SER A 218 -8.60 -19.70 -26.99
CA SER A 218 -9.70 -19.03 -26.30
C SER A 218 -9.59 -19.14 -24.80
N LYS A 219 -10.17 -18.16 -24.07
CA LYS A 219 -10.32 -18.26 -22.61
C LYS A 219 -11.34 -19.33 -22.26
N ILE A 220 -10.94 -20.25 -21.41
CA ILE A 220 -11.79 -21.30 -20.89
C ILE A 220 -12.54 -20.79 -19.65
N LYS A 221 -13.86 -20.98 -19.63
CA LYS A 221 -14.72 -20.57 -18.53
C LYS A 221 -15.30 -21.80 -17.84
N ILE A 222 -15.50 -21.69 -16.54
CA ILE A 222 -16.12 -22.72 -15.72
C ILE A 222 -17.65 -22.59 -15.87
N LYS A 223 -18.29 -23.65 -16.32
CA LYS A 223 -19.75 -23.76 -16.47
C LYS A 223 -20.38 -24.24 -15.17
N ASN A 224 -19.92 -25.39 -14.67
CA ASN A 224 -20.40 -25.95 -13.41
C ASN A 224 -19.27 -26.36 -12.49
N ILE A 225 -19.58 -26.43 -11.19
CA ILE A 225 -18.75 -27.04 -10.15
C ILE A 225 -19.68 -27.99 -9.40
N ASN A 226 -19.43 -29.26 -9.54
CA ASN A 226 -20.24 -30.35 -8.99
C ASN A 226 -19.51 -30.99 -7.82
N PHE A 227 -20.27 -31.38 -6.82
CA PHE A 227 -19.74 -32.07 -5.65
C PHE A 227 -20.43 -33.42 -5.48
N GLN A 228 -19.69 -34.42 -5.05
CA GLN A 228 -20.19 -35.74 -4.68
C GLN A 228 -19.64 -36.13 -3.31
N GLY A 229 -20.47 -36.76 -2.48
CA GLY A 229 -20.13 -37.20 -1.14
C GLY A 229 -20.44 -36.21 -0.03
N ASN A 230 -20.85 -34.98 -0.36
CA ASN A 230 -21.22 -33.94 0.59
C ASN A 230 -22.66 -34.12 1.09
N LYS A 231 -22.81 -34.51 2.34
CA LYS A 231 -24.10 -34.65 3.04
C LYS A 231 -24.34 -33.54 4.06
N ALA A 232 -23.31 -33.16 4.80
CA ALA A 232 -23.39 -32.16 5.85
C ALA A 232 -23.41 -30.73 5.31
N LEU A 233 -22.73 -30.49 4.17
CA LEU A 233 -22.67 -29.18 3.54
C LEU A 233 -23.32 -29.21 2.16
N THR A 234 -24.14 -28.18 1.88
CA THR A 234 -24.73 -28.02 0.55
C THR A 234 -23.68 -27.56 -0.46
N ASP A 235 -23.86 -27.91 -1.73
CA ASP A 235 -23.03 -27.42 -2.85
C ASP A 235 -22.89 -25.90 -2.86
N GLY A 236 -23.93 -25.17 -2.44
CA GLY A 236 -23.92 -23.71 -2.34
C GLY A 236 -22.88 -23.22 -1.34
N LYS A 237 -22.78 -23.86 -0.17
CA LYS A 237 -21.77 -23.54 0.86
C LYS A 237 -20.37 -23.90 0.38
N LEU A 238 -20.19 -25.05 -0.25
CA LEU A 238 -18.88 -25.47 -0.80
C LEU A 238 -18.41 -24.54 -1.91
N ARG A 239 -19.30 -24.18 -2.86
CA ARG A 239 -19.01 -23.17 -3.89
C ARG A 239 -18.68 -21.79 -3.30
N SER A 240 -19.24 -21.43 -2.16
CA SER A 240 -18.93 -20.17 -1.48
C SER A 240 -17.57 -20.18 -0.78
N ALA A 241 -17.11 -21.34 -0.31
CA ALA A 241 -15.76 -21.53 0.22
C ALA A 241 -14.68 -21.36 -0.86
N MET A 242 -14.97 -21.72 -2.11
CA MET A 242 -14.07 -21.52 -3.25
C MET A 242 -14.03 -20.05 -3.67
N SER A 243 -13.07 -19.31 -3.11
CA SER A 243 -12.99 -17.86 -3.33
C SER A 243 -12.44 -17.45 -4.70
N ASN A 244 -11.58 -18.28 -5.28
CA ASN A 244 -10.83 -18.03 -6.50
C ASN A 244 -11.53 -18.64 -7.75
N THR A 245 -12.09 -19.83 -7.61
CA THR A 245 -12.68 -20.63 -8.67
C THR A 245 -14.19 -20.49 -8.64
N ARG A 246 -14.78 -19.89 -9.68
CA ARG A 246 -16.22 -19.57 -9.70
C ARG A 246 -16.84 -19.88 -11.05
N ARG A 247 -18.07 -20.42 -11.03
CA ARG A 247 -18.86 -20.63 -12.24
C ARG A 247 -19.32 -19.31 -12.87
N LYS A 248 -19.63 -19.33 -14.16
CA LYS A 248 -20.26 -18.22 -14.89
C LYS A 248 -21.67 -17.99 -14.33
N PHE A 249 -21.97 -16.72 -13.95
CA PHE A 249 -23.29 -16.32 -13.47
C PHE A 249 -23.66 -14.94 -14.02
N LEU A 250 -24.87 -14.76 -14.49
CA LEU A 250 -25.35 -13.53 -15.15
C LEU A 250 -25.22 -12.27 -14.27
N GLY A 251 -25.38 -12.38 -12.96
CA GLY A 251 -25.25 -11.27 -12.02
C GLY A 251 -23.80 -10.87 -11.65
N ARG A 252 -22.77 -11.45 -12.29
CA ARG A 252 -21.36 -11.20 -11.97
C ARG A 252 -20.50 -10.96 -13.21
N PHE A 253 -20.96 -10.07 -14.10
CA PHE A 253 -20.25 -9.78 -15.35
C PHE A 253 -18.85 -9.17 -15.17
N TRP A 254 -18.56 -8.58 -14.00
CA TRP A 254 -17.26 -7.98 -13.65
C TRP A 254 -16.22 -8.95 -13.06
N LYS A 255 -16.61 -10.15 -12.63
CA LYS A 255 -15.68 -11.18 -12.13
C LYS A 255 -15.58 -12.34 -13.11
N GLY A 256 -14.36 -12.60 -13.59
CA GLY A 256 -14.12 -13.69 -14.55
C GLY A 256 -14.31 -15.08 -13.93
N SER A 257 -14.96 -16.00 -14.64
CA SER A 257 -15.10 -17.42 -14.32
C SER A 257 -13.99 -18.25 -14.97
N LYS A 258 -12.71 -17.81 -14.86
CA LYS A 258 -11.57 -18.49 -15.45
C LYS A 258 -11.06 -19.60 -14.52
N TYR A 259 -10.58 -20.69 -15.11
CA TYR A 259 -9.85 -21.71 -14.39
C TYR A 259 -8.35 -21.37 -14.29
N VAL A 260 -7.76 -21.56 -13.14
CA VAL A 260 -6.32 -21.46 -12.85
C VAL A 260 -5.97 -22.56 -11.85
N ASP A 261 -5.10 -23.48 -12.24
CA ASP A 261 -4.81 -24.71 -11.51
C ASP A 261 -4.35 -24.47 -10.06
N ASP A 262 -3.32 -23.60 -9.88
CA ASP A 262 -2.82 -23.26 -8.54
C ASP A 262 -3.95 -22.69 -7.65
N LYS A 263 -4.85 -21.89 -8.24
CA LYS A 263 -5.98 -21.29 -7.51
C LYS A 263 -7.10 -22.29 -7.20
N PHE A 264 -7.27 -23.27 -8.05
CA PHE A 264 -8.20 -24.34 -7.80
C PHE A 264 -7.73 -25.22 -6.64
N LYS A 265 -6.43 -25.54 -6.57
CA LYS A 265 -5.84 -26.27 -5.45
C LYS A 265 -6.01 -25.51 -4.13
N GLU A 266 -5.76 -24.19 -4.11
CA GLU A 266 -6.05 -23.35 -2.93
C GLU A 266 -7.53 -23.42 -2.51
N ASP A 267 -8.44 -23.49 -3.48
CA ASP A 267 -9.88 -23.60 -3.19
C ASP A 267 -10.28 -24.99 -2.69
N LEU A 268 -9.62 -26.07 -3.13
CA LEU A 268 -9.80 -27.41 -2.54
C LEU A 268 -9.37 -27.45 -1.07
N GLU A 269 -8.22 -26.82 -0.74
CA GLU A 269 -7.80 -26.67 0.66
C GLU A 269 -8.81 -25.83 1.46
N SER A 270 -9.40 -24.80 0.87
CA SER A 270 -10.43 -23.96 1.50
C SER A 270 -11.72 -24.75 1.79
N ILE A 271 -12.06 -25.73 0.96
CA ILE A 271 -13.18 -26.65 1.21
C ILE A 271 -12.87 -27.51 2.46
N LEU A 272 -11.69 -28.13 2.53
CA LEU A 272 -11.27 -28.93 3.68
C LEU A 272 -11.20 -28.07 4.96
N ASP A 273 -10.69 -26.85 4.88
CA ASP A 273 -10.71 -25.90 6.01
C ASP A 273 -12.15 -25.60 6.47
N THR A 274 -13.09 -25.47 5.53
CA THR A 274 -14.51 -25.25 5.86
C THR A 274 -15.12 -26.46 6.60
N TYR A 275 -14.80 -27.67 6.20
CA TYR A 275 -15.20 -28.89 6.92
C TYR A 275 -14.52 -28.98 8.29
N SER A 276 -13.23 -28.73 8.37
CA SER A 276 -12.46 -28.71 9.63
C SER A 276 -13.05 -27.73 10.63
N ARG A 277 -13.49 -26.56 10.19
CA ARG A 277 -14.18 -25.56 11.05
C ARG A 277 -15.52 -26.02 11.60
N LEU A 278 -16.12 -27.00 11.00
CA LEU A 278 -17.40 -27.59 11.42
C LEU A 278 -17.23 -28.96 12.12
N GLY A 279 -16.01 -29.30 12.48
CA GLY A 279 -15.71 -30.51 13.23
C GLY A 279 -15.43 -31.75 12.37
N TYR A 280 -15.46 -31.66 11.07
CA TYR A 280 -15.18 -32.79 10.18
C TYR A 280 -13.67 -32.89 9.93
N ARG A 281 -12.91 -33.32 10.94
CA ARG A 281 -11.46 -33.43 10.94
C ARG A 281 -10.92 -34.32 9.83
N ASP A 282 -11.56 -35.45 9.58
CA ASP A 282 -11.10 -36.50 8.68
C ASP A 282 -11.61 -36.30 7.24
N SER A 283 -12.18 -35.12 6.94
CA SER A 283 -12.62 -34.79 5.61
C SER A 283 -11.47 -34.78 4.60
N ARG A 284 -11.69 -35.36 3.43
CA ARG A 284 -10.69 -35.44 2.38
C ARG A 284 -11.29 -35.36 0.98
N ILE A 285 -10.53 -34.85 0.05
CA ILE A 285 -10.86 -34.90 -1.37
C ILE A 285 -10.37 -36.25 -1.89
N LEU A 286 -11.30 -37.06 -2.42
CA LEU A 286 -10.98 -38.36 -2.99
C LEU A 286 -10.50 -38.25 -4.43
N ALA A 287 -11.14 -37.37 -5.20
CA ALA A 287 -10.78 -37.12 -6.58
C ALA A 287 -11.27 -35.73 -7.03
N ASP A 288 -10.53 -35.14 -7.93
CA ASP A 288 -10.94 -33.97 -8.68
C ASP A 288 -10.70 -34.21 -10.18
N SER A 289 -11.63 -33.80 -11.01
CA SER A 289 -11.51 -33.95 -12.45
C SER A 289 -12.10 -32.77 -13.21
N ILE A 290 -11.62 -32.59 -14.44
CA ILE A 290 -12.04 -31.56 -15.36
C ILE A 290 -12.70 -32.21 -16.57
N SER A 291 -13.99 -31.98 -16.76
CA SER A 291 -14.73 -32.41 -17.95
C SER A 291 -14.92 -31.26 -18.93
N TRP A 292 -14.65 -31.52 -20.20
CA TRP A 292 -14.73 -30.52 -21.26
C TRP A 292 -16.09 -30.57 -21.94
N ASN A 293 -16.68 -29.38 -22.14
CA ASN A 293 -17.92 -29.22 -22.87
C ASN A 293 -17.62 -28.77 -24.32
N GLU A 294 -18.56 -29.05 -25.24
CA GLU A 294 -18.47 -28.66 -26.64
C GLU A 294 -18.38 -27.13 -26.84
N ASP A 295 -18.97 -26.35 -25.95
CA ASP A 295 -18.99 -24.89 -25.98
C ASP A 295 -17.68 -24.25 -25.47
N ASN A 296 -16.57 -24.99 -25.42
CA ASN A 296 -15.28 -24.57 -24.85
C ASN A 296 -15.36 -24.11 -23.40
N THR A 297 -16.29 -24.62 -22.64
CA THR A 297 -16.33 -24.48 -21.18
C THR A 297 -15.90 -25.77 -20.51
N ILE A 298 -15.65 -25.71 -19.20
CA ILE A 298 -15.32 -26.89 -18.39
C ILE A 298 -16.30 -27.03 -17.22
N ASN A 299 -16.52 -28.25 -16.80
CA ASN A 299 -17.06 -28.54 -15.48
C ASN A 299 -15.93 -29.05 -14.59
N LEU A 300 -16.03 -28.76 -13.30
CA LEU A 300 -15.14 -29.27 -12.25
C LEU A 300 -15.97 -30.24 -11.42
N ASP A 301 -15.51 -31.49 -11.35
CA ASP A 301 -16.20 -32.55 -10.62
C ASP A 301 -15.30 -32.95 -9.44
N ILE A 302 -15.80 -32.74 -8.21
CA ILE A 302 -15.06 -32.92 -6.97
C ILE A 302 -15.77 -33.98 -6.14
N THR A 303 -15.08 -35.07 -5.87
CA THR A 303 -15.57 -36.16 -4.99
C THR A 303 -14.86 -36.04 -3.65
N LEU A 304 -15.64 -36.00 -2.58
CA LEU A 304 -15.11 -35.86 -1.23
C LEU A 304 -15.72 -36.86 -0.26
N GLU A 305 -15.04 -37.07 0.83
CA GLU A 305 -15.49 -37.83 1.99
C GLU A 305 -15.47 -36.93 3.21
N GLU A 306 -16.61 -36.80 3.92
CA GLU A 306 -16.75 -35.85 5.04
C GLU A 306 -16.16 -36.39 6.34
N GLY A 307 -16.22 -37.72 6.55
CA GLY A 307 -15.87 -38.30 7.82
C GLY A 307 -16.93 -38.09 8.92
N ARG A 308 -16.50 -38.17 10.17
CA ARG A 308 -17.35 -37.90 11.34
C ARG A 308 -17.15 -36.49 11.88
N GLN A 309 -18.14 -35.98 12.59
CA GLN A 309 -18.03 -34.72 13.29
C GLN A 309 -17.48 -34.95 14.69
N TYR A 310 -16.42 -34.23 15.06
CA TYR A 310 -15.73 -34.33 16.36
C TYR A 310 -16.02 -33.09 17.22
N ILE A 311 -15.87 -33.29 18.54
CA ILE A 311 -15.91 -32.22 19.56
C ILE A 311 -14.58 -32.17 20.31
N PHE A 312 -14.29 -31.05 20.97
CA PHE A 312 -13.15 -30.95 21.88
C PHE A 312 -13.42 -31.73 23.17
N GLY A 313 -12.48 -32.58 23.52
CA GLY A 313 -12.40 -33.24 24.82
C GLY A 313 -11.69 -32.36 25.85
N ASP A 314 -10.86 -33.02 26.70
CA ASP A 314 -10.06 -32.30 27.68
C ASP A 314 -8.93 -31.55 27.00
N ILE A 315 -8.65 -30.31 27.47
CA ILE A 315 -7.55 -29.49 27.06
C ILE A 315 -6.54 -29.46 28.19
N ILE A 316 -5.34 -29.94 27.94
CA ILE A 316 -4.30 -30.13 28.92
C ILE A 316 -3.10 -29.29 28.52
N TYR A 317 -2.58 -28.47 29.44
CA TYR A 317 -1.36 -27.71 29.23
C TYR A 317 -0.17 -28.40 29.88
N VAL A 318 0.93 -28.47 29.16
CA VAL A 318 2.16 -29.14 29.64
C VAL A 318 3.34 -28.21 29.38
N GLY A 319 4.09 -27.92 30.47
CA GLY A 319 5.33 -27.14 30.39
C GLY A 319 5.17 -25.63 30.57
N ASN A 320 3.95 -25.14 30.86
CA ASN A 320 3.67 -23.73 31.13
C ASN A 320 4.02 -23.35 32.58
N LYS A 321 5.20 -22.79 32.80
CA LYS A 321 5.66 -22.32 34.11
C LYS A 321 5.30 -20.86 34.39
N SER A 322 5.28 -20.04 33.33
CA SER A 322 5.10 -18.57 33.44
C SER A 322 3.65 -18.13 33.45
N TYR A 323 2.74 -18.93 32.91
CA TYR A 323 1.32 -18.62 32.86
C TYR A 323 0.49 -19.78 33.37
N THR A 324 -0.54 -19.50 34.13
CA THR A 324 -1.49 -20.50 34.65
C THR A 324 -2.41 -21.03 33.54
N ASP A 325 -2.86 -22.26 33.65
CA ASP A 325 -3.83 -22.86 32.73
C ASP A 325 -5.08 -21.99 32.56
N GLN A 326 -5.57 -21.43 33.68
CA GLN A 326 -6.73 -20.54 33.65
C GLN A 326 -6.49 -19.30 32.78
N TYR A 327 -5.31 -18.71 32.85
CA TYR A 327 -4.95 -17.56 32.00
C TYR A 327 -4.82 -17.95 30.53
N LEU A 328 -4.18 -19.08 30.25
CA LEU A 328 -4.05 -19.60 28.88
C LEU A 328 -5.40 -19.94 28.27
N ASN A 329 -6.35 -20.48 29.04
CA ASN A 329 -7.73 -20.71 28.59
C ASN A 329 -8.44 -19.41 28.18
N THR A 330 -8.19 -18.28 28.85
CA THR A 330 -8.75 -16.99 28.43
C THR A 330 -8.26 -16.53 27.05
N ARG A 331 -7.09 -17.02 26.65
CA ARG A 331 -6.49 -16.76 25.31
C ARG A 331 -6.95 -17.77 24.28
N LEU A 332 -6.99 -19.05 24.65
CA LEU A 332 -7.39 -20.14 23.77
C LEU A 332 -8.87 -19.98 23.35
N LYS A 333 -9.74 -19.64 24.29
CA LYS A 333 -11.20 -19.48 24.06
C LYS A 333 -11.82 -20.69 23.36
N ILE A 334 -11.43 -21.86 23.77
CA ILE A 334 -11.98 -23.16 23.37
C ILE A 334 -12.31 -23.92 24.65
N GLU A 335 -13.50 -24.48 24.71
CA GLU A 335 -13.97 -25.23 25.89
C GLU A 335 -14.25 -26.69 25.53
N LYS A 336 -14.23 -27.56 26.53
CA LYS A 336 -14.61 -28.96 26.38
C LYS A 336 -16.08 -29.03 25.92
N GLY A 337 -16.35 -29.82 24.88
CA GLY A 337 -17.67 -29.96 24.29
C GLY A 337 -17.93 -29.03 23.07
N ASP A 338 -17.08 -28.04 22.83
CA ASP A 338 -17.15 -27.24 21.62
C ASP A 338 -16.93 -28.11 20.38
N VAL A 339 -17.54 -27.74 19.26
CA VAL A 339 -17.27 -28.41 17.99
C VAL A 339 -15.79 -28.31 17.64
N TYR A 340 -15.16 -29.44 17.37
CA TYR A 340 -13.73 -29.46 17.05
C TYR A 340 -13.43 -28.62 15.82
N ASN A 341 -12.45 -27.73 15.94
CA ASN A 341 -12.03 -26.84 14.88
C ASN A 341 -10.50 -26.73 14.89
N GLY A 342 -9.84 -27.56 14.08
CA GLY A 342 -8.38 -27.61 13.99
C GLY A 342 -7.75 -26.32 13.50
N SER A 343 -8.44 -25.59 12.62
CA SER A 343 -7.97 -24.30 12.11
C SER A 343 -7.98 -23.21 13.21
N VAL A 344 -9.06 -23.15 13.99
CA VAL A 344 -9.16 -22.22 15.13
C VAL A 344 -8.18 -22.60 16.22
N LEU A 345 -8.01 -23.91 16.51
CA LEU A 345 -7.01 -24.38 17.46
C LEU A 345 -5.61 -23.91 17.05
N LYS A 346 -5.23 -24.13 15.82
CA LYS A 346 -3.94 -23.65 15.28
C LYS A 346 -3.80 -22.14 15.37
N GLU A 347 -4.83 -21.39 14.98
CA GLU A 347 -4.84 -19.93 15.05
C GLU A 347 -4.68 -19.43 16.49
N ARG A 348 -5.33 -20.07 17.47
CA ARG A 348 -5.25 -19.68 18.89
C ARG A 348 -3.95 -20.10 19.57
N VAL A 349 -3.31 -21.16 19.09
CA VAL A 349 -2.06 -21.70 19.66
C VAL A 349 -0.84 -21.03 19.04
N THR A 350 -0.73 -21.02 17.71
CA THR A 350 0.45 -20.54 16.98
C THR A 350 0.23 -19.26 16.19
N GLY A 351 -1.00 -18.78 16.12
CA GLY A 351 -1.37 -17.57 15.39
C GLY A 351 -1.58 -17.77 13.89
N ASP A 352 -2.14 -16.73 13.26
CA ASP A 352 -2.34 -16.64 11.81
C ASP A 352 -1.21 -15.88 11.09
N GLY A 353 -0.14 -15.51 11.82
CA GLY A 353 0.96 -14.70 11.32
C GLY A 353 0.64 -13.19 11.24
N SER A 354 -0.60 -12.78 11.57
CA SER A 354 -0.98 -11.37 11.51
C SER A 354 -0.30 -10.55 12.62
N PRO A 355 -0.07 -9.25 12.39
CA PRO A 355 0.43 -8.34 13.42
C PRO A 355 -0.48 -8.21 14.65
N SER A 356 -1.78 -8.50 14.50
CA SER A 356 -2.79 -8.40 15.55
C SER A 356 -3.11 -9.72 16.24
N SER A 357 -2.35 -10.78 15.93
CA SER A 357 -2.57 -12.11 16.51
C SER A 357 -2.45 -12.09 18.03
N GLN A 358 -3.40 -12.75 18.70
CA GLN A 358 -3.48 -12.82 20.17
C GLN A 358 -3.35 -14.26 20.66
N ASP A 359 -2.64 -15.09 19.92
CA ASP A 359 -2.39 -16.48 20.20
C ASP A 359 -1.42 -16.70 21.38
N ILE A 360 -1.33 -17.96 21.82
CA ILE A 360 -0.48 -18.33 22.95
C ILE A 360 1.01 -18.15 22.61
N GLN A 361 1.46 -18.51 21.40
CA GLN A 361 2.86 -18.33 20.98
C GLN A 361 3.25 -16.84 20.98
N THR A 362 2.39 -15.97 20.48
CA THR A 362 2.60 -14.52 20.50
C THR A 362 2.63 -13.96 21.92
N LEU A 363 1.82 -14.49 22.86
CA LEU A 363 1.88 -14.11 24.27
C LEU A 363 3.27 -14.35 24.86
N TYR A 364 3.84 -15.52 24.62
CA TYR A 364 5.20 -15.86 25.09
C TYR A 364 6.26 -14.96 24.42
N GLN A 365 6.18 -14.75 23.11
CA GLN A 365 7.10 -13.89 22.37
C GLN A 365 7.06 -12.43 22.85
N ASN A 366 5.90 -11.93 23.24
CA ASN A 366 5.76 -10.57 23.79
C ASN A 366 6.34 -10.44 25.21
N SER A 367 6.54 -11.56 25.89
CA SER A 367 7.09 -11.60 27.25
C SER A 367 8.57 -11.99 27.29
N GLY A 368 9.25 -11.98 26.15
CA GLY A 368 10.68 -12.25 26.03
C GLY A 368 11.05 -13.67 25.58
N TYR A 369 10.09 -14.58 25.50
CA TYR A 369 10.38 -15.98 25.21
C TYR A 369 10.48 -16.22 23.69
N LEU A 370 11.54 -15.68 23.06
CA LEU A 370 11.80 -15.85 21.62
C LEU A 370 11.92 -17.31 21.20
N PHE A 371 12.60 -18.11 22.02
CA PHE A 371 12.91 -19.52 21.74
C PHE A 371 11.79 -20.47 22.16
N SER A 372 10.68 -19.95 22.69
CA SER A 372 9.54 -20.77 23.07
C SER A 372 8.90 -21.45 21.87
N SER A 373 8.38 -22.64 22.10
CA SER A 373 7.55 -23.34 21.12
C SER A 373 6.26 -23.80 21.76
N VAL A 374 5.15 -23.55 21.09
CA VAL A 374 3.81 -23.98 21.54
C VAL A 374 3.19 -24.83 20.45
N ASN A 375 2.84 -26.06 20.79
CA ASN A 375 2.27 -27.01 19.83
C ASN A 375 1.02 -27.66 20.44
N ALA A 376 -0.04 -27.72 19.67
CA ALA A 376 -1.23 -28.50 20.03
C ALA A 376 -1.11 -29.90 19.45
N VAL A 377 -1.26 -30.91 20.29
CA VAL A 377 -1.16 -32.31 19.91
C VAL A 377 -2.47 -33.01 20.31
N GLU A 378 -3.09 -33.69 19.37
CA GLU A 378 -4.24 -34.57 19.64
C GLU A 378 -3.70 -35.87 20.27
N THR A 379 -4.07 -36.14 21.50
CA THR A 379 -3.52 -37.28 22.25
C THR A 379 -4.45 -38.47 22.32
N LYS A 380 -5.76 -38.23 22.30
CA LYS A 380 -6.76 -39.28 22.44
C LYS A 380 -8.05 -38.93 21.73
N VAL A 381 -8.63 -39.88 21.04
CA VAL A 381 -9.96 -39.77 20.43
C VAL A 381 -10.86 -40.85 21.01
N VAL A 382 -11.92 -40.43 21.69
CA VAL A 382 -12.88 -41.38 22.32
C VAL A 382 -14.29 -40.82 22.10
N ASN A 383 -15.18 -41.64 21.54
CA ASN A 383 -16.58 -41.30 21.30
C ASN A 383 -16.71 -39.92 20.58
N ASP A 384 -15.96 -39.74 19.49
CA ASP A 384 -15.91 -38.51 18.69
C ASP A 384 -15.43 -37.25 19.45
N SER A 385 -14.85 -37.45 20.66
CA SER A 385 -14.25 -36.38 21.47
C SER A 385 -12.72 -36.48 21.40
N ILE A 386 -12.07 -35.34 21.01
CA ILE A 386 -10.62 -35.24 20.82
C ILE A 386 -10.00 -34.49 22.01
N THR A 387 -9.18 -35.21 22.78
CA THR A 387 -8.35 -34.63 23.85
C THR A 387 -7.13 -33.94 23.20
N VAL A 388 -6.91 -32.67 23.55
CA VAL A 388 -5.80 -31.89 23.04
C VAL A 388 -4.83 -31.56 24.16
N GLU A 389 -3.55 -31.83 23.92
CA GLU A 389 -2.46 -31.43 24.79
C GLU A 389 -1.69 -30.27 24.16
N ILE A 390 -1.69 -29.14 24.84
CA ILE A 390 -0.91 -27.97 24.42
C ILE A 390 0.45 -28.05 25.10
N ARG A 391 1.44 -28.48 24.32
CA ARG A 391 2.83 -28.63 24.76
C ARG A 391 3.57 -27.31 24.60
N ILE A 392 4.04 -26.78 25.70
CA ILE A 392 4.73 -25.51 25.79
C ILE A 392 6.17 -25.78 26.26
N ARG A 393 7.11 -25.34 25.45
CA ARG A 393 8.51 -25.23 25.85
C ARG A 393 8.84 -23.75 25.94
N GLU A 394 8.97 -23.25 27.17
CA GLU A 394 9.17 -21.81 27.40
C GLU A 394 10.58 -21.35 26.99
N ASP A 395 11.62 -22.17 27.34
CA ASP A 395 13.01 -21.82 27.23
C ASP A 395 13.37 -20.57 28.07
N GLU A 396 14.54 -19.95 27.84
CA GLU A 396 14.95 -18.74 28.54
C GLU A 396 14.52 -17.48 27.80
N LYS A 397 14.38 -16.37 28.55
CA LYS A 397 14.05 -15.09 27.95
C LYS A 397 15.23 -14.57 27.14
N ALA A 398 14.94 -14.09 25.94
CA ALA A 398 15.90 -13.44 25.07
C ALA A 398 15.95 -11.94 25.28
N THR A 399 17.15 -11.37 25.18
CA THR A 399 17.36 -9.93 25.11
C THR A 399 17.81 -9.53 23.71
N ILE A 400 17.56 -8.27 23.34
CA ILE A 400 18.01 -7.73 22.07
C ILE A 400 19.48 -7.32 22.22
N ASN A 401 20.36 -7.91 21.41
CA ASN A 401 21.79 -7.58 21.40
C ASN A 401 22.06 -6.38 20.52
N LYS A 402 21.62 -6.42 19.25
CA LYS A 402 21.86 -5.37 18.27
C LYS A 402 20.59 -5.02 17.50
N VAL A 403 20.44 -3.75 17.17
CA VAL A 403 19.43 -3.27 16.22
C VAL A 403 20.15 -2.54 15.11
N SER A 404 19.87 -2.89 13.86
CA SER A 404 20.44 -2.26 12.67
C SER A 404 19.35 -1.89 11.67
N VAL A 405 19.63 -0.87 10.87
CA VAL A 405 18.74 -0.41 9.79
C VAL A 405 19.55 -0.37 8.49
N LEU A 406 18.98 -0.85 7.42
CA LEU A 406 19.57 -0.87 6.08
C LEU A 406 18.65 -0.19 5.08
N GLY A 407 19.23 0.50 4.08
CA GLY A 407 18.50 1.15 2.98
C GLY A 407 18.05 2.58 3.24
N ASN A 408 18.60 3.24 4.28
CA ASN A 408 18.37 4.64 4.60
C ASN A 408 19.49 5.55 4.06
N ASP A 409 19.66 5.58 2.75
CA ASP A 409 20.78 6.28 2.08
C ASP A 409 20.75 7.81 2.24
N LYS A 410 19.56 8.39 2.49
CA LYS A 410 19.34 9.84 2.61
C LYS A 410 18.99 10.27 4.03
N THR A 411 18.43 9.35 4.82
CA THR A 411 17.95 9.61 6.17
C THR A 411 19.00 9.20 7.18
N ASN A 412 19.31 10.09 8.11
CA ASN A 412 20.27 9.80 9.17
C ASN A 412 19.73 8.70 10.10
N ASP A 413 20.59 7.80 10.54
CA ASP A 413 20.26 6.66 11.40
C ASP A 413 19.48 7.07 12.65
N PHE A 414 19.88 8.15 13.32
CA PHE A 414 19.22 8.61 14.54
C PHE A 414 17.74 8.93 14.35
N VAL A 415 17.33 9.32 13.13
CA VAL A 415 15.91 9.60 12.80
C VAL A 415 15.07 8.35 12.89
N ILE A 416 15.64 7.21 12.52
CA ILE A 416 14.95 5.93 12.57
C ILE A 416 15.07 5.35 13.99
N TYR A 417 16.28 5.29 14.54
CA TYR A 417 16.51 4.69 15.87
C TYR A 417 15.68 5.33 16.98
N ARG A 418 15.40 6.63 16.91
CA ARG A 418 14.57 7.33 17.91
C ARG A 418 13.12 6.88 17.89
N GLU A 419 12.61 6.38 16.74
CA GLU A 419 11.25 5.87 16.60
C GLU A 419 11.12 4.40 16.96
N LEU A 420 12.21 3.63 16.99
CA LEU A 420 12.16 2.21 17.30
C LEU A 420 11.75 1.96 18.76
N ARG A 421 10.86 1.00 18.94
CA ARG A 421 10.44 0.49 20.25
C ARG A 421 11.36 -0.60 20.77
N VAL A 422 12.09 -1.24 19.89
CA VAL A 422 13.12 -2.23 20.20
C VAL A 422 14.45 -1.53 20.42
N LYS A 423 15.12 -1.85 21.52
CA LYS A 423 16.41 -1.27 21.87
C LYS A 423 17.38 -2.34 22.37
N PRO A 424 18.67 -2.21 22.08
CA PRO A 424 19.69 -3.10 22.66
C PRO A 424 19.56 -3.17 24.19
N GLY A 425 19.66 -4.37 24.74
CA GLY A 425 19.50 -4.67 26.17
C GLY A 425 18.06 -4.81 26.66
N SER A 426 17.03 -4.48 25.85
CA SER A 426 15.64 -4.73 26.22
C SER A 426 15.26 -6.20 25.95
N LEU A 427 14.24 -6.68 26.67
CA LEU A 427 13.65 -8.00 26.38
C LEU A 427 13.07 -8.04 24.97
N PHE A 428 13.18 -9.18 24.33
CA PHE A 428 12.52 -9.43 23.05
C PHE A 428 11.02 -9.25 23.18
N SER A 429 10.41 -8.60 22.20
CA SER A 429 8.96 -8.47 22.10
C SER A 429 8.55 -8.32 20.65
N ARG A 430 7.72 -9.25 20.18
CA ARG A 430 7.15 -9.22 18.84
C ARG A 430 6.29 -7.97 18.61
N ASP A 431 5.49 -7.58 19.62
CA ASP A 431 4.67 -6.36 19.57
C ASP A 431 5.54 -5.11 19.40
N ALA A 432 6.66 -5.02 20.12
CA ALA A 432 7.60 -3.91 19.98
C ALA A 432 8.21 -3.82 18.57
N ILE A 433 8.50 -4.95 17.92
CA ILE A 433 8.97 -4.99 16.53
C ILE A 433 7.87 -4.48 15.59
N ILE A 434 6.65 -5.01 15.70
CA ILE A 434 5.50 -4.60 14.87
C ILE A 434 5.20 -3.11 15.05
N ARG A 435 5.28 -2.62 16.27
CA ARG A 435 5.11 -1.17 16.55
C ARG A 435 6.22 -0.35 15.93
N SER A 436 7.48 -0.81 15.96
CA SER A 436 8.61 -0.16 15.30
C SER A 436 8.38 -0.05 13.79
N ILE A 437 7.91 -1.12 13.14
CA ILE A 437 7.55 -1.10 11.72
C ILE A 437 6.48 -0.04 11.41
N ARG A 438 5.45 0.03 12.24
CA ARG A 438 4.37 1.03 12.10
C ARG A 438 4.90 2.46 12.26
N GLU A 439 5.74 2.70 13.29
CA GLU A 439 6.32 4.03 13.53
C GLU A 439 7.22 4.47 12.36
N ILE A 440 8.06 3.57 11.83
CA ILE A 440 8.87 3.84 10.62
C ILE A 440 7.95 4.18 9.42
N GLY A 441 6.88 3.40 9.21
CA GLY A 441 5.92 3.63 8.13
C GLY A 441 5.19 4.97 8.25
N GLN A 442 4.92 5.43 9.47
CA GLN A 442 4.26 6.71 9.74
C GLN A 442 5.15 7.93 9.47
N LEU A 443 6.47 7.76 9.36
CA LEU A 443 7.37 8.85 8.98
C LEU A 443 7.10 9.41 7.57
N GLY A 444 6.45 8.62 6.69
CA GLY A 444 5.96 9.06 5.38
C GLY A 444 7.01 9.11 4.27
N TYR A 445 8.27 8.95 4.57
CA TYR A 445 9.37 8.91 3.59
C TYR A 445 10.03 7.53 3.43
N PHE A 446 9.44 6.51 4.04
CA PHE A 446 9.76 5.10 3.78
C PHE A 446 8.57 4.37 3.13
N ASP A 447 8.86 3.27 2.43
CA ASP A 447 7.82 2.35 2.00
C ASP A 447 7.17 1.71 3.23
N THR A 448 5.89 1.37 3.12
CA THR A 448 5.15 0.68 4.18
C THR A 448 5.61 -0.77 4.35
N ASN A 449 6.34 -1.32 3.39
CA ASN A 449 6.88 -2.68 3.43
C ASN A 449 8.25 -2.71 4.14
N VAL A 450 8.29 -2.34 5.41
CA VAL A 450 9.48 -2.53 6.25
C VAL A 450 9.57 -3.99 6.65
N THR A 451 10.67 -4.65 6.31
CA THR A 451 10.87 -6.06 6.62
C THR A 451 11.85 -6.20 7.79
N PRO A 452 11.41 -6.73 8.94
CA PRO A 452 12.30 -7.06 10.03
C PRO A 452 12.94 -8.44 9.78
N ASP A 453 14.24 -8.53 9.94
CA ASP A 453 14.97 -9.80 10.03
C ASP A 453 15.42 -10.01 11.47
N VAL A 454 14.98 -11.10 12.09
CA VAL A 454 15.31 -11.44 13.46
C VAL A 454 16.29 -12.60 13.42
N LYS A 455 17.53 -12.35 13.85
CA LYS A 455 18.62 -13.33 13.86
C LYS A 455 18.83 -13.83 15.30
N PRO A 456 18.27 -14.99 15.70
CA PRO A 456 18.39 -15.50 17.05
C PRO A 456 19.78 -16.10 17.30
N ASN A 457 20.36 -15.78 18.45
CA ASN A 457 21.55 -16.46 18.97
C ASN A 457 21.15 -17.37 20.14
N TYR A 458 21.19 -18.67 19.91
CA TYR A 458 20.77 -19.68 20.89
C TYR A 458 21.79 -19.84 22.03
N GLN A 459 23.06 -19.50 21.82
CA GLN A 459 24.10 -19.65 22.83
C GLN A 459 23.98 -18.56 23.90
N ASP A 460 23.89 -17.30 23.48
CA ASP A 460 23.86 -16.15 24.37
C ASP A 460 22.44 -15.72 24.78
N LYS A 461 21.41 -16.44 24.28
CA LYS A 461 20.01 -16.10 24.49
C LYS A 461 19.68 -14.65 24.08
N THR A 462 20.20 -14.25 22.95
CA THR A 462 20.02 -12.90 22.40
C THR A 462 19.43 -12.95 20.99
N ALA A 463 19.00 -11.79 20.49
CA ALA A 463 18.58 -11.63 19.11
C ALA A 463 19.12 -10.34 18.52
N ASP A 464 19.65 -10.41 17.30
CA ASP A 464 19.90 -9.23 16.47
C ASP A 464 18.70 -8.95 15.62
N ILE A 465 18.29 -7.68 15.52
CA ILE A 465 17.15 -7.25 14.72
C ILE A 465 17.63 -6.27 13.66
N GLU A 466 17.37 -6.60 12.41
CA GLU A 466 17.70 -5.78 11.25
C GLU A 466 16.44 -5.33 10.54
N PHE A 467 16.24 -4.02 10.39
CA PHE A 467 15.12 -3.45 9.63
C PHE A 467 15.61 -3.04 8.26
N THR A 468 15.09 -3.66 7.21
CA THR A 468 15.32 -3.21 5.84
C THR A 468 14.23 -2.23 5.44
N VAL A 469 14.62 -1.01 5.10
CA VAL A 469 13.73 0.06 4.66
C VAL A 469 14.02 0.44 3.21
N ILE A 470 13.01 0.96 2.53
CA ILE A 470 13.13 1.50 1.18
C ILE A 470 12.69 2.96 1.23
N GLU A 471 13.62 3.88 0.94
CA GLU A 471 13.30 5.30 0.91
C GLU A 471 12.45 5.68 -0.28
N LYS A 472 11.41 6.43 -0.01
CA LYS A 472 10.61 7.16 -1.01
C LYS A 472 11.17 8.57 -1.18
N GLY A 473 10.81 9.22 -2.28
CA GLY A 473 11.03 10.66 -2.39
C GLY A 473 10.27 11.38 -1.28
N GLY A 474 11.00 11.98 -0.33
CA GLY A 474 10.42 12.74 0.79
C GLY A 474 9.78 14.07 0.36
N SER A 475 9.97 14.47 -0.88
CA SER A 475 9.40 15.69 -1.46
C SER A 475 8.13 15.36 -2.22
N GLN A 476 7.06 16.06 -1.91
CA GLN A 476 5.77 15.91 -2.58
C GLN A 476 5.36 17.25 -3.17
N ILE A 477 4.94 17.23 -4.42
CA ILE A 477 4.25 18.32 -5.07
C ILE A 477 2.77 17.98 -5.04
N GLU A 478 2.00 18.79 -4.33
CA GLU A 478 0.55 18.68 -4.24
C GLU A 478 -0.06 19.62 -5.26
N LEU A 479 -0.72 19.04 -6.25
CA LEU A 479 -1.55 19.77 -7.19
C LEU A 479 -2.97 19.30 -7.00
N GLN A 480 -3.81 20.16 -6.43
CA GLN A 480 -5.22 19.89 -6.26
C GLN A 480 -6.03 20.92 -7.03
N GLY A 481 -7.05 20.43 -7.70
CA GLY A 481 -8.06 21.29 -8.34
C GLY A 481 -9.43 20.77 -7.98
N GLY A 482 -10.33 21.63 -7.59
CA GLY A 482 -11.70 21.30 -7.25
C GLY A 482 -12.67 22.40 -7.65
N TYR A 483 -13.95 22.05 -7.78
CA TYR A 483 -15.02 23.02 -7.97
C TYR A 483 -15.91 23.02 -6.73
N GLY A 484 -16.01 24.14 -6.06
CA GLY A 484 -16.82 24.30 -4.87
C GLY A 484 -17.24 25.75 -4.67
N GLY A 485 -18.43 25.98 -4.11
CA GLY A 485 -18.94 27.33 -3.86
C GLY A 485 -19.12 28.21 -5.10
N GLY A 486 -19.32 27.61 -6.29
CA GLY A 486 -19.49 28.34 -7.54
C GLY A 486 -18.17 28.77 -8.23
N SER A 487 -17.02 28.36 -7.71
CA SER A 487 -15.72 28.68 -8.31
C SER A 487 -14.75 27.49 -8.31
N PHE A 488 -13.75 27.56 -9.19
CA PHE A 488 -12.62 26.63 -9.20
C PHE A 488 -11.60 27.03 -8.12
N ILE A 489 -11.16 26.06 -7.36
CA ILE A 489 -10.12 26.23 -6.34
C ILE A 489 -8.90 25.44 -6.79
N GLY A 490 -7.75 26.10 -6.88
CA GLY A 490 -6.46 25.49 -7.15
C GLY A 490 -5.56 25.51 -5.92
N THR A 491 -4.89 24.40 -5.63
CA THR A 491 -3.85 24.32 -4.59
C THR A 491 -2.56 23.84 -5.22
N LEU A 492 -1.49 24.55 -4.96
CA LEU A 492 -0.11 24.13 -5.19
C LEU A 492 0.58 24.03 -3.85
N GLY A 493 0.94 22.81 -3.45
CA GLY A 493 1.70 22.53 -2.23
C GLY A 493 3.06 21.96 -2.56
N LEU A 494 4.08 22.42 -1.86
CA LEU A 494 5.41 21.83 -1.84
C LEU A 494 5.68 21.35 -0.41
N SER A 495 5.79 20.05 -0.24
CA SER A 495 6.04 19.44 1.06
C SER A 495 7.34 18.63 1.03
N PHE A 496 8.19 18.86 2.00
CA PHE A 496 9.50 18.24 2.16
C PHE A 496 9.54 17.57 3.53
N ASN A 497 9.29 16.26 3.56
CA ASN A 497 9.09 15.49 4.79
C ASN A 497 10.40 14.91 5.35
N ASN A 498 11.52 15.14 4.93
CA ASN A 498 12.80 14.71 5.52
C ASN A 498 13.82 15.82 5.43
N PHE A 499 13.36 17.06 5.64
CA PHE A 499 14.19 18.24 5.58
C PHE A 499 15.24 18.23 6.68
N SER A 500 16.36 18.91 6.44
CA SER A 500 17.45 19.12 7.40
C SER A 500 17.88 20.58 7.42
N ILE A 501 17.49 21.31 8.47
CA ILE A 501 17.92 22.70 8.67
C ILE A 501 19.43 22.80 8.92
N ARG A 502 20.05 21.78 9.54
CA ARG A 502 21.50 21.72 9.80
C ARG A 502 22.33 21.71 8.52
N ASN A 503 21.75 21.16 7.46
CA ASN A 503 22.41 20.99 6.19
C ASN A 503 22.10 22.13 5.20
N LEU A 504 21.35 23.17 5.65
CA LEU A 504 20.90 24.28 4.80
C LEU A 504 22.08 25.03 4.15
N PHE A 505 23.21 25.11 4.80
CA PHE A 505 24.40 25.80 4.28
C PHE A 505 25.43 24.86 3.62
N LYS A 506 25.14 23.55 3.52
CA LYS A 506 26.02 22.56 2.91
C LYS A 506 25.59 22.26 1.47
N LYS A 507 26.31 22.75 0.47
CA LYS A 507 25.97 22.55 -0.96
C LYS A 507 25.83 21.09 -1.35
N GLU A 508 26.61 20.20 -0.77
CA GLU A 508 26.62 18.74 -1.04
C GLU A 508 25.32 18.05 -0.60
N ALA A 509 24.58 18.66 0.33
CA ALA A 509 23.33 18.10 0.87
C ALA A 509 22.10 18.39 -0.02
N TYR A 510 22.23 19.23 -1.05
CA TYR A 510 21.11 19.61 -1.92
C TYR A 510 20.80 18.54 -2.97
N LYS A 511 19.72 17.71 -2.74
CA LYS A 511 19.25 16.62 -3.62
C LYS A 511 17.71 16.51 -3.69
N PRO A 512 16.88 17.46 -4.11
CA PRO A 512 17.07 18.87 -4.47
C PRO A 512 17.16 19.84 -3.28
N LEU A 513 16.68 19.47 -2.09
CA LEU A 513 16.81 20.22 -0.84
C LEU A 513 17.62 19.43 0.19
N PRO A 514 18.22 20.10 1.20
CA PRO A 514 18.92 19.40 2.24
C PRO A 514 17.98 18.50 3.04
N MET A 515 18.33 17.22 3.11
CA MET A 515 17.51 16.15 3.69
C MET A 515 18.28 15.37 4.75
N GLY A 516 17.56 14.58 5.54
CA GLY A 516 18.14 13.58 6.43
C GLY A 516 17.78 13.68 7.91
N ASP A 517 17.23 14.80 8.40
CA ASP A 517 16.93 14.99 9.84
C ASP A 517 15.47 14.70 10.22
N GLY A 518 14.64 14.34 9.23
CA GLY A 518 13.22 14.00 9.46
C GLY A 518 12.35 15.22 9.77
N GLN A 519 12.81 16.44 9.54
CA GLN A 519 12.02 17.66 9.69
C GLN A 519 11.03 17.80 8.53
N SER A 520 9.92 18.47 8.77
CA SER A 520 8.93 18.76 7.73
C SER A 520 8.91 20.25 7.41
N LEU A 521 9.06 20.58 6.14
CA LEU A 521 8.91 21.93 5.60
C LEU A 521 7.79 21.92 4.57
N SER A 522 6.81 22.83 4.69
CA SER A 522 5.71 22.92 3.73
C SER A 522 5.48 24.36 3.32
N LEU A 523 5.32 24.54 2.01
CA LEU A 523 4.89 25.76 1.36
C LEU A 523 3.60 25.45 0.62
N ARG A 524 2.55 26.24 0.83
CA ARG A 524 1.26 26.02 0.16
C ARG A 524 0.70 27.35 -0.36
N LEU A 525 0.31 27.32 -1.62
CA LEU A 525 -0.46 28.35 -2.29
C LEU A 525 -1.83 27.78 -2.61
N GLN A 526 -2.86 28.45 -2.16
CA GLN A 526 -4.23 28.16 -2.58
C GLN A 526 -4.81 29.40 -3.25
N THR A 527 -5.44 29.20 -4.38
CA THR A 527 -6.02 30.30 -5.14
C THR A 527 -7.39 29.92 -5.67
N SER A 528 -8.27 30.90 -5.66
CA SER A 528 -9.60 30.80 -6.21
C SER A 528 -9.97 32.17 -6.79
N ARG A 529 -11.12 32.24 -7.46
CA ARG A 529 -11.68 33.53 -7.91
C ARG A 529 -11.90 34.50 -6.75
N THR A 530 -12.21 33.98 -5.55
CA THR A 530 -12.62 34.76 -4.37
C THR A 530 -11.54 34.87 -3.29
N PHE A 531 -10.46 34.14 -3.36
CA PHE A 531 -9.40 34.22 -2.34
C PHE A 531 -8.03 33.75 -2.84
N ASN A 532 -6.98 34.24 -2.18
CA ASN A 532 -5.61 33.79 -2.31
C ASN A 532 -5.04 33.55 -0.93
N THR A 533 -4.40 32.42 -0.70
CA THR A 533 -3.78 32.07 0.58
C THR A 533 -2.38 31.55 0.35
N TYR A 534 -1.43 32.08 1.10
CA TYR A 534 -0.04 31.65 1.17
C TYR A 534 0.23 31.12 2.57
N SER A 535 0.82 29.96 2.70
CA SER A 535 1.20 29.42 4.00
C SER A 535 2.57 28.76 3.96
N PHE A 536 3.28 28.95 5.05
CA PHE A 536 4.55 28.31 5.35
C PHE A 536 4.42 27.59 6.68
N SER A 537 4.91 26.33 6.75
CA SER A 537 5.01 25.61 8.01
C SER A 537 6.32 24.83 8.11
N PHE A 538 6.86 24.79 9.30
CA PHE A 538 8.05 24.02 9.66
C PHE A 538 7.78 23.22 10.92
N THR A 539 8.21 21.95 10.95
CA THR A 539 8.06 21.08 12.12
C THR A 539 9.34 20.30 12.38
N GLU A 540 9.87 20.42 13.58
CA GLU A 540 10.93 19.57 14.15
C GLU A 540 10.26 18.49 15.01
N PRO A 541 10.23 17.21 14.60
CA PRO A 541 9.48 16.16 15.31
C PRO A 541 10.12 15.72 16.64
N TRP A 542 11.43 15.99 16.84
CA TRP A 542 12.16 15.62 18.06
C TRP A 542 12.94 16.80 18.61
N PHE A 543 12.22 17.85 18.96
CA PHE A 543 12.80 19.04 19.52
C PHE A 543 13.62 18.74 20.79
N GLY A 544 14.90 19.11 20.78
CA GLY A 544 15.85 18.77 21.83
C GLY A 544 16.46 17.34 21.71
N GLY A 545 16.05 16.52 20.75
CA GLY A 545 16.69 15.24 20.38
C GLY A 545 16.50 14.07 21.35
N LYS A 546 15.99 14.29 22.56
CA LYS A 546 15.94 13.27 23.63
C LYS A 546 14.56 12.67 23.89
N LYS A 547 13.50 13.39 23.54
CA LYS A 547 12.11 12.99 23.83
C LYS A 547 11.25 13.18 22.57
N PRO A 548 10.21 12.36 22.35
CA PRO A 548 9.27 12.52 21.25
C PRO A 548 8.37 13.75 21.48
N GLN A 549 8.95 14.92 21.28
CA GLN A 549 8.32 16.22 21.44
C GLN A 549 8.58 17.04 20.20
N SER A 550 7.53 17.35 19.44
CA SER A 550 7.65 18.18 18.25
C SER A 550 7.49 19.65 18.56
N LEU A 551 8.23 20.49 17.84
CA LEU A 551 8.04 21.94 17.77
C LEU A 551 7.58 22.29 16.37
N SER A 552 6.46 22.99 16.25
CA SER A 552 5.90 23.45 14.99
C SER A 552 5.82 24.97 14.97
N PHE A 553 6.09 25.55 13.81
CA PHE A 553 5.92 26.96 13.55
C PHE A 553 5.19 27.10 12.22
N SER A 554 4.20 28.01 12.15
CA SER A 554 3.53 28.33 10.90
C SER A 554 3.18 29.80 10.80
N VAL A 555 3.21 30.30 9.57
CA VAL A 555 2.72 31.64 9.20
C VAL A 555 1.90 31.51 7.94
N TYR A 556 0.85 32.33 7.84
CA TYR A 556 0.06 32.39 6.64
C TYR A 556 -0.49 33.81 6.42
N SER A 557 -0.79 34.09 5.15
CA SER A 557 -1.49 35.30 4.73
C SER A 557 -2.57 34.93 3.74
N SER A 558 -3.76 35.42 3.94
CA SER A 558 -4.91 35.21 3.06
C SER A 558 -5.59 36.50 2.75
N LYS A 559 -6.05 36.67 1.52
CA LYS A 559 -6.93 37.74 1.10
C LYS A 559 -8.17 37.14 0.47
N GLN A 560 -9.33 37.47 1.03
CA GLN A 560 -10.65 37.07 0.54
C GLN A 560 -11.39 38.27 -0.02
N PHE A 561 -12.09 38.10 -1.14
CA PHE A 561 -12.86 39.10 -1.81
C PHE A 561 -14.34 38.79 -1.71
N GLN A 562 -15.16 39.82 -1.58
CA GLN A 562 -16.60 39.70 -1.53
C GLN A 562 -17.18 39.38 -2.90
N LEU A 563 -18.17 38.49 -2.96
CA LEU A 563 -18.95 38.22 -4.16
C LEU A 563 -20.19 39.11 -4.15
N ASP A 564 -20.41 39.84 -5.25
CA ASP A 564 -21.69 40.49 -5.49
C ASP A 564 -22.75 39.38 -5.70
N ARG A 565 -23.78 39.37 -4.87
CA ARG A 565 -24.82 38.33 -4.90
C ARG A 565 -25.76 38.42 -6.11
N ARG A 566 -25.77 39.57 -6.82
CA ARG A 566 -26.63 39.81 -7.99
C ARG A 566 -25.92 39.41 -9.28
N THR A 567 -24.67 39.85 -9.44
CA THR A 567 -23.91 39.66 -10.68
C THR A 567 -23.00 38.39 -10.59
N PHE A 568 -22.78 37.87 -9.40
CA PHE A 568 -21.77 36.85 -9.11
C PHE A 568 -20.34 37.29 -9.49
N ASP A 569 -20.10 38.61 -9.60
CA ASP A 569 -18.78 39.15 -9.83
C ASP A 569 -18.02 39.31 -8.52
N VAL A 570 -16.70 39.21 -8.60
CA VAL A 570 -15.82 39.41 -7.46
C VAL A 570 -15.50 40.88 -7.32
N ASP A 571 -15.89 41.44 -6.19
CA ASP A 571 -15.54 42.79 -5.82
C ASP A 571 -14.18 42.79 -5.11
N LYS A 572 -13.16 43.29 -5.77
CA LYS A 572 -11.78 43.30 -5.24
C LYS A 572 -11.52 44.41 -4.25
N ASP A 573 -12.38 45.42 -4.24
CA ASP A 573 -12.30 46.56 -3.31
C ASP A 573 -12.83 46.17 -1.95
N ARG A 574 -13.74 45.16 -1.90
CA ARG A 574 -14.27 44.58 -0.68
C ARG A 574 -13.50 43.35 -0.30
N SER A 575 -12.66 43.49 0.71
CA SER A 575 -11.75 42.40 1.05
C SER A 575 -11.58 42.19 2.55
N LEU A 576 -11.35 40.90 2.93
CA LEU A 576 -10.90 40.50 4.23
C LEU A 576 -9.45 40.00 4.09
N GLY A 577 -8.52 40.73 4.68
CA GLY A 577 -7.12 40.33 4.84
C GLY A 577 -6.94 39.57 6.14
N ILE A 578 -6.25 38.44 6.12
CA ILE A 578 -5.95 37.64 7.34
C ILE A 578 -4.45 37.34 7.34
N VAL A 579 -3.76 37.73 8.40
CA VAL A 579 -2.38 37.33 8.65
C VAL A 579 -2.32 36.57 9.96
N GLY A 580 -1.68 35.44 9.96
CA GLY A 580 -1.59 34.60 11.16
C GLY A 580 -0.22 33.97 11.36
N ALA A 581 0.15 33.80 12.61
CA ALA A 581 1.32 33.07 13.03
C ALA A 581 0.98 32.13 14.19
N SER A 582 1.58 30.96 14.23
CA SER A 582 1.43 30.04 15.37
C SER A 582 2.72 29.33 15.71
N ILE A 583 2.87 29.01 17.00
CA ILE A 583 3.92 28.16 17.52
C ILE A 583 3.29 27.09 18.38
N GLY A 584 3.65 25.82 18.15
CA GLY A 584 3.06 24.69 18.84
C GLY A 584 4.11 23.70 19.33
N ILE A 585 3.83 23.09 20.46
CA ILE A 585 4.58 21.97 21.01
C ILE A 585 3.61 20.80 21.16
N ALA A 586 4.01 19.64 20.61
CA ALA A 586 3.25 18.40 20.82
C ALA A 586 4.16 17.32 21.41
N LYS A 587 3.68 16.67 22.48
CA LYS A 587 4.44 15.64 23.21
C LYS A 587 3.66 14.33 23.21
N ARG A 588 4.30 13.24 22.80
CA ARG A 588 3.77 11.88 22.98
C ARG A 588 3.87 11.53 24.46
N LEU A 589 2.77 11.11 25.03
CA LEU A 589 2.68 10.72 26.44
C LEU A 589 3.09 9.26 26.62
N THR A 590 3.53 8.90 27.83
CA THR A 590 3.80 7.51 28.21
C THR A 590 2.64 6.92 29.01
N TRP A 591 1.86 7.76 29.66
CA TRP A 591 0.67 7.42 30.43
C TRP A 591 -0.57 8.19 29.90
N PRO A 592 -1.73 7.59 29.78
CA PRO A 592 -2.09 6.18 30.06
C PRO A 592 -1.56 5.19 29.04
N SER A 593 -1.14 5.63 27.86
CA SER A 593 -0.43 4.85 26.86
C SER A 593 0.30 5.79 25.87
N ASP A 594 1.24 5.26 25.12
CA ASP A 594 2.01 6.01 24.12
C ASP A 594 1.27 6.28 22.79
N TYR A 595 -0.03 5.94 22.74
CA TYR A 595 -0.93 6.40 21.69
C TYR A 595 -1.43 7.82 21.90
N PHE A 596 -1.23 8.39 23.10
CA PHE A 596 -1.68 9.74 23.45
C PHE A 596 -0.65 10.79 23.10
N THR A 597 -1.13 11.91 22.56
CA THR A 597 -0.34 13.10 22.27
C THR A 597 -1.03 14.32 22.86
N LEU A 598 -0.28 15.06 23.67
CA LEU A 598 -0.70 16.35 24.19
C LEU A 598 -0.05 17.43 23.35
N SER A 599 -0.85 18.32 22.75
CA SER A 599 -0.39 19.48 21.99
C SER A 599 -0.87 20.78 22.60
N GLN A 600 0.00 21.79 22.52
CA GLN A 600 -0.23 23.14 23.02
C GLN A 600 0.19 24.09 21.94
N THR A 601 -0.66 25.03 21.55
CA THR A 601 -0.40 25.95 20.46
C THR A 601 -0.81 27.36 20.85
N PHE A 602 0.10 28.31 20.70
CA PHE A 602 -0.17 29.73 20.74
C PHE A 602 -0.35 30.20 19.31
N SER A 603 -1.39 30.98 19.06
CA SER A 603 -1.67 31.53 17.75
C SER A 603 -2.09 33.00 17.86
N TYR A 604 -1.58 33.80 16.94
CA TYR A 604 -2.02 35.16 16.72
C TYR A 604 -2.52 35.30 15.29
N GLN A 605 -3.67 35.96 15.13
CA GLN A 605 -4.26 36.27 13.84
C GLN A 605 -4.74 37.72 13.86
N SER A 606 -4.48 38.43 12.78
CA SER A 606 -5.03 39.76 12.54
C SER A 606 -5.95 39.69 11.31
N PHE A 607 -7.15 40.26 11.45
CA PHE A 607 -8.18 40.33 10.42
C PHE A 607 -8.37 41.80 10.04
N GLY A 608 -8.00 42.20 8.81
CA GLY A 608 -8.25 43.51 8.29
C GLY A 608 -9.47 43.54 7.38
N LEU A 609 -10.53 44.19 7.79
CA LEU A 609 -11.72 44.37 6.97
C LEU A 609 -11.66 45.68 6.19
N ASN A 610 -11.88 45.56 4.89
CA ASN A 610 -12.00 46.71 3.98
C ASN A 610 -13.31 46.58 3.19
N ASP A 611 -14.37 47.29 3.67
CA ASP A 611 -15.76 47.19 3.20
C ASP A 611 -16.30 45.73 3.03
N TYR A 612 -15.71 44.80 3.77
CA TYR A 612 -16.09 43.39 3.74
C TYR A 612 -17.14 43.09 4.82
N GLN A 613 -18.40 42.91 4.39
CA GLN A 613 -19.55 42.83 5.30
C GLN A 613 -19.62 41.50 6.07
N PHE A 614 -19.40 41.58 7.37
CA PHE A 614 -19.71 40.54 8.33
C PHE A 614 -20.95 40.91 9.12
N ARG A 615 -21.90 39.97 9.22
CA ARG A 615 -23.06 40.16 10.10
C ARG A 615 -22.76 39.56 11.49
N VAL A 616 -23.03 40.33 12.53
CA VAL A 616 -22.90 39.94 13.93
C VAL A 616 -24.19 40.29 14.66
N GLY A 617 -25.11 39.35 14.78
CA GLY A 617 -26.46 39.63 15.28
C GLY A 617 -27.20 40.65 14.41
N THR A 618 -27.56 41.79 14.94
CA THR A 618 -28.19 42.90 14.24
C THR A 618 -27.19 43.82 13.53
N ASP A 619 -25.92 43.78 13.91
CA ASP A 619 -24.90 44.69 13.45
C ASP A 619 -24.19 44.20 12.19
N ILE A 620 -23.62 45.11 11.42
CA ILE A 620 -22.78 44.84 10.27
C ILE A 620 -21.39 45.38 10.57
N LEU A 621 -20.43 44.50 10.60
CA LEU A 621 -19.02 44.81 10.71
C LEU A 621 -18.42 44.79 9.31
N SER A 622 -17.97 45.98 8.82
CA SER A 622 -17.44 46.09 7.46
C SER A 622 -16.03 46.65 7.39
N GLU A 623 -15.58 47.34 8.41
CA GLU A 623 -14.24 47.95 8.47
C GLU A 623 -13.60 47.72 9.81
N GLY A 624 -12.28 47.78 9.85
CA GLY A 624 -11.48 47.71 11.07
C GLY A 624 -10.52 46.51 11.14
N ASP A 625 -9.61 46.59 12.11
CA ASP A 625 -8.63 45.56 12.38
C ASP A 625 -9.01 44.79 13.65
N LEU A 626 -9.18 43.49 13.53
CA LEU A 626 -9.55 42.63 14.63
C LEU A 626 -8.39 41.70 14.96
N ASN A 627 -8.14 41.46 16.22
CA ASN A 627 -7.01 40.65 16.70
C ASN A 627 -7.49 39.45 17.47
N ASN A 628 -6.89 38.32 17.21
CA ASN A 628 -7.18 37.05 17.86
C ASN A 628 -5.88 36.45 18.45
N LEU A 629 -5.71 36.53 19.75
CA LEU A 629 -4.61 35.88 20.47
C LEU A 629 -5.20 34.69 21.24
N ALA A 630 -4.91 33.49 20.79
CA ALA A 630 -5.50 32.29 21.32
C ALA A 630 -4.45 31.26 21.77
N TYR A 631 -4.78 30.57 22.86
CA TYR A 631 -4.08 29.37 23.30
C TYR A 631 -4.98 28.15 23.12
N ASN A 632 -4.45 27.12 22.47
CA ASN A 632 -5.14 25.87 22.25
C ASN A 632 -4.40 24.71 22.91
N ILE A 633 -5.09 23.93 23.73
CA ILE A 633 -4.60 22.68 24.27
C ILE A 633 -5.44 21.53 23.70
N SER A 634 -4.78 20.47 23.24
CA SER A 634 -5.47 19.32 22.67
C SER A 634 -4.82 18.02 23.14
N LEU A 635 -5.66 17.10 23.60
CA LEU A 635 -5.29 15.73 23.90
C LEU A 635 -5.86 14.83 22.81
N SER A 636 -5.01 14.19 22.08
CA SER A 636 -5.39 13.26 21.01
C SER A 636 -4.87 11.85 21.29
N ARG A 637 -5.60 10.85 20.79
CA ARG A 637 -5.20 9.45 20.80
C ARG A 637 -5.41 8.86 19.41
N ASN A 638 -4.42 8.11 18.92
CA ASN A 638 -4.52 7.40 17.67
C ASN A 638 -3.99 5.97 17.80
N SER A 639 -4.89 5.01 17.87
CA SER A 639 -4.60 3.58 17.85
C SER A 639 -5.24 2.86 16.64
N ALA A 640 -5.83 3.62 15.71
CA ALA A 640 -6.44 3.04 14.52
C ALA A 640 -5.39 2.37 13.62
N GLY A 641 -5.71 1.18 13.13
CA GLY A 641 -4.77 0.42 12.30
C GLY A 641 -5.37 -0.86 11.72
N PRO A 642 -4.55 -1.70 11.07
CA PRO A 642 -3.14 -1.49 10.71
C PRO A 642 -2.95 -0.51 9.54
N SER A 643 -3.94 -0.37 8.66
CA SER A 643 -3.91 0.55 7.52
C SER A 643 -4.43 1.93 7.93
N LEU A 644 -3.75 3.00 7.51
CA LEU A 644 -4.23 4.38 7.67
C LEU A 644 -5.44 4.67 6.78
N ILE A 645 -5.53 4.01 5.62
CA ILE A 645 -6.58 4.24 4.63
C ILE A 645 -7.85 3.45 4.97
N PHE A 646 -7.68 2.22 5.42
CA PHE A 646 -8.75 1.32 5.80
C PHE A 646 -8.47 0.70 7.17
N PRO A 647 -8.61 1.49 8.27
CA PRO A 647 -8.45 0.96 9.62
C PRO A 647 -9.48 -0.12 9.90
N THR A 648 -9.04 -1.25 10.46
CA THR A 648 -9.92 -2.37 10.79
C THR A 648 -10.22 -2.49 12.28
N TYR A 649 -9.39 -1.87 13.14
CA TYR A 649 -9.57 -1.83 14.59
C TYR A 649 -8.98 -0.55 15.18
N GLY A 650 -9.20 -0.35 16.47
CA GLY A 650 -8.67 0.77 17.23
C GLY A 650 -9.56 2.01 17.20
N SER A 651 -9.03 3.12 17.62
CA SER A 651 -9.76 4.39 17.68
C SER A 651 -8.86 5.60 17.48
N THR A 652 -9.46 6.67 16.98
CA THR A 652 -8.89 8.01 17.02
C THR A 652 -9.84 8.91 17.78
N PHE A 653 -9.35 9.67 18.74
CA PHE A 653 -10.14 10.75 19.32
C PHE A 653 -9.27 11.95 19.67
N SER A 654 -9.88 13.12 19.73
CA SER A 654 -9.28 14.35 20.21
C SER A 654 -10.25 15.16 21.04
N ILE A 655 -9.75 15.73 22.13
CA ILE A 655 -10.41 16.73 22.92
C ILE A 655 -9.54 17.96 22.86
N SER A 656 -10.09 19.10 22.44
CA SER A 656 -9.37 20.36 22.38
C SER A 656 -10.14 21.49 23.07
N ALA A 657 -9.40 22.34 23.73
CA ALA A 657 -9.89 23.57 24.35
C ALA A 657 -9.04 24.74 23.82
N LYS A 658 -9.67 25.66 23.11
CA LYS A 658 -9.07 26.89 22.59
C LYS A 658 -9.68 28.07 23.35
N ALA A 659 -8.86 28.96 23.84
CA ALA A 659 -9.31 30.10 24.63
C ALA A 659 -8.50 31.35 24.27
N THR A 660 -9.16 32.48 24.24
CA THR A 660 -8.54 33.81 24.11
C THR A 660 -8.43 34.46 25.48
N VAL A 661 -7.68 35.57 25.55
CA VAL A 661 -7.60 36.37 26.76
C VAL A 661 -8.92 37.14 26.96
N PRO A 662 -9.57 37.06 28.13
CA PRO A 662 -10.83 37.75 28.39
C PRO A 662 -10.59 39.23 28.75
N TYR A 663 -10.18 40.04 27.82
CA TYR A 663 -9.82 41.47 28.01
C TYR A 663 -10.96 42.29 28.61
N SER A 664 -12.22 41.97 28.23
CA SER A 664 -13.42 42.67 28.69
C SER A 664 -13.67 42.55 30.19
N LEU A 665 -13.14 41.49 30.84
CA LEU A 665 -13.24 41.30 32.27
C LEU A 665 -12.24 42.18 33.09
N PHE A 666 -11.26 42.79 32.44
CA PHE A 666 -10.17 43.52 33.11
C PHE A 666 -10.11 45.01 32.77
N ASN A 667 -10.84 45.49 31.70
CA ASN A 667 -10.63 46.84 31.19
C ASN A 667 -11.76 47.81 31.52
N ASN A 668 -12.85 47.38 32.19
CA ASN A 668 -13.99 48.21 32.59
C ASN A 668 -14.62 49.06 31.48
N LYS A 669 -14.63 48.58 30.25
CA LYS A 669 -15.27 49.28 29.12
C LYS A 669 -16.75 48.86 29.04
N ASP A 670 -17.60 49.79 28.69
CA ASP A 670 -19.01 49.53 28.33
C ASP A 670 -19.04 49.06 26.85
N TYR A 671 -19.12 47.74 26.65
CA TYR A 671 -19.08 47.11 25.31
C TYR A 671 -20.40 47.30 24.55
N GLN A 672 -21.51 47.61 25.21
CA GLN A 672 -22.80 47.86 24.53
C GLN A 672 -22.80 49.14 23.75
N SER A 673 -22.13 50.19 24.24
CA SER A 673 -22.05 51.49 23.62
C SER A 673 -21.00 51.65 22.52
N LEU A 674 -20.13 50.61 22.32
CA LEU A 674 -19.04 50.65 21.34
C LEU A 674 -19.53 50.28 19.94
N ASP A 675 -18.95 50.89 18.93
CA ASP A 675 -19.08 50.44 17.55
C ASP A 675 -18.60 49.01 17.39
N PRO A 676 -19.18 48.24 16.43
CA PRO A 676 -18.78 46.83 16.25
C PRO A 676 -17.29 46.61 16.01
N ALA A 677 -16.59 47.52 15.30
CA ALA A 677 -15.15 47.42 15.06
C ALA A 677 -14.32 47.56 16.34
N GLU A 678 -14.71 48.49 17.24
CA GLU A 678 -14.06 48.65 18.53
C GLU A 678 -14.47 47.56 19.51
N ARG A 679 -15.71 47.08 19.48
CA ARG A 679 -16.25 46.00 20.31
C ARG A 679 -15.47 44.73 20.10
N PHE A 680 -15.21 44.32 18.85
CA PHE A 680 -14.51 43.09 18.47
C PHE A 680 -13.04 43.26 18.16
N LYS A 681 -12.42 44.42 18.47
CA LYS A 681 -11.00 44.71 18.24
C LYS A 681 -10.07 43.61 18.76
N TRP A 682 -10.41 43.02 19.90
CA TRP A 682 -9.81 41.79 20.41
C TRP A 682 -10.91 40.74 20.57
N LEU A 683 -10.76 39.61 19.82
CA LEU A 683 -11.72 38.53 19.86
C LEU A 683 -11.65 37.78 21.20
N GLU A 684 -12.80 37.58 21.80
CA GLU A 684 -12.94 36.91 23.10
C GLU A 684 -13.89 35.73 22.99
N TYR A 685 -13.37 34.53 23.21
CA TYR A 685 -14.13 33.30 23.19
C TYR A 685 -13.38 32.16 23.84
N TYR A 686 -14.12 31.11 24.17
CA TYR A 686 -13.54 29.79 24.41
C TYR A 686 -14.29 28.75 23.57
N LYS A 687 -13.55 27.77 23.03
CA LYS A 687 -14.07 26.76 22.10
C LYS A 687 -13.65 25.38 22.58
N LEU A 688 -14.61 24.50 22.78
CA LEU A 688 -14.41 23.13 23.17
C LEU A 688 -14.82 22.21 22.01
N LEU A 689 -13.95 21.28 21.65
CA LEU A 689 -14.21 20.33 20.58
C LEU A 689 -13.90 18.91 21.07
N PHE A 690 -14.81 18.00 20.78
CA PHE A 690 -14.60 16.56 20.89
C PHE A 690 -14.85 15.93 19.52
N LYS A 691 -13.90 15.11 19.05
CA LYS A 691 -14.04 14.31 17.84
C LYS A 691 -13.53 12.91 18.14
N GLY A 692 -14.33 11.87 17.83
CA GLY A 692 -13.95 10.49 18.11
C GLY A 692 -14.42 9.52 17.06
N LYS A 693 -13.53 8.66 16.57
CA LYS A 693 -13.84 7.57 15.64
C LYS A 693 -13.36 6.24 16.23
N TRP A 694 -14.20 5.22 16.12
CA TRP A 694 -13.91 3.85 16.57
C TRP A 694 -14.11 2.90 15.40
N TYR A 695 -13.20 1.94 15.29
CA TYR A 695 -13.20 0.93 14.23
C TYR A 695 -13.26 -0.45 14.83
N ASN A 696 -14.18 -1.29 14.31
CA ASN A 696 -14.32 -2.68 14.72
C ASN A 696 -14.54 -3.56 13.49
N SER A 697 -13.70 -4.58 13.33
CA SER A 697 -13.82 -5.55 12.25
C SER A 697 -14.93 -6.55 12.59
N LEU A 698 -16.00 -6.54 11.80
CA LEU A 698 -17.11 -7.52 11.91
C LEU A 698 -16.80 -8.81 11.15
N ALA A 699 -16.01 -8.71 10.07
CA ALA A 699 -15.53 -9.83 9.27
C ALA A 699 -14.26 -9.40 8.50
N LYS A 700 -13.52 -10.34 7.92
CA LYS A 700 -12.23 -10.13 7.23
C LYS A 700 -12.16 -8.90 6.30
N LYS A 701 -13.30 -8.49 5.71
CA LYS A 701 -13.39 -7.35 4.77
C LYS A 701 -14.44 -6.32 5.16
N LEU A 702 -15.09 -6.53 6.30
CA LEU A 702 -16.22 -5.72 6.74
C LEU A 702 -15.89 -5.06 8.07
N VAL A 703 -15.91 -3.73 8.09
CA VAL A 703 -15.57 -2.93 9.25
C VAL A 703 -16.72 -2.00 9.58
N LEU A 704 -17.11 -1.95 10.85
CA LEU A 704 -18.00 -0.92 11.39
C LEU A 704 -17.15 0.23 11.93
N MET A 705 -17.45 1.44 11.50
CA MET A 705 -16.91 2.68 12.05
C MET A 705 -18.03 3.45 12.72
N ALA A 706 -17.81 3.87 13.94
CA ALA A 706 -18.66 4.83 14.66
C ALA A 706 -17.90 6.14 14.84
N ASN A 707 -18.58 7.27 14.64
CA ASN A 707 -18.02 8.61 14.85
C ASN A 707 -18.97 9.44 15.72
N ALA A 708 -18.39 10.20 16.64
CA ALA A 708 -19.12 11.20 17.44
C ALA A 708 -18.30 12.49 17.49
N GLU A 709 -18.95 13.60 17.22
CA GLU A 709 -18.36 14.93 17.26
C GLU A 709 -19.30 15.89 18.02
N VAL A 710 -18.72 16.73 18.87
CA VAL A 710 -19.42 17.78 19.60
C VAL A 710 -18.53 19.01 19.66
N GLY A 711 -19.08 20.15 19.37
CA GLY A 711 -18.40 21.43 19.49
C GLY A 711 -19.24 22.45 20.26
N TYR A 712 -18.57 23.24 21.05
CA TYR A 712 -19.14 24.34 21.81
C TYR A 712 -18.25 25.57 21.71
N LEU A 713 -18.85 26.72 21.37
CA LEU A 713 -18.24 28.03 21.31
C LEU A 713 -18.93 28.94 22.32
N GLY A 714 -18.21 29.35 23.35
CA GLY A 714 -18.70 30.24 24.42
C GLY A 714 -18.00 31.59 24.36
N PHE A 715 -18.50 32.53 25.15
CA PHE A 715 -17.98 33.86 25.35
C PHE A 715 -17.86 34.16 26.86
N TYR A 716 -17.09 35.19 27.22
CA TYR A 716 -16.81 35.51 28.63
C TYR A 716 -17.72 36.63 29.18
N ASN A 717 -18.17 37.51 28.31
CA ASN A 717 -18.93 38.70 28.64
C ASN A 717 -20.19 38.78 27.81
N ASP A 718 -21.36 38.87 28.44
CA ASP A 718 -22.66 38.93 27.79
C ASP A 718 -22.84 40.21 26.96
N GLU A 719 -22.24 41.34 27.38
CA GLU A 719 -22.29 42.60 26.64
C GLU A 719 -21.55 42.55 25.32
N LEU A 720 -20.41 41.79 25.29
CA LEU A 720 -19.67 41.55 24.10
C LEU A 720 -20.35 40.51 23.18
N GLY A 721 -20.94 39.50 23.79
CA GLY A 721 -21.62 38.42 23.12
C GLY A 721 -20.70 37.46 22.40
N SER A 722 -21.27 36.64 21.52
CA SER A 722 -20.56 35.59 20.80
C SER A 722 -19.73 36.16 19.64
N THR A 723 -18.48 35.71 19.50
CA THR A 723 -17.59 36.11 18.40
C THR A 723 -18.23 35.83 17.03
N PRO A 724 -18.01 36.70 16.01
CA PRO A 724 -18.42 36.44 14.63
C PRO A 724 -17.58 35.37 13.94
N PHE A 725 -16.44 35.00 14.51
CA PHE A 725 -15.50 34.03 14.00
C PHE A 725 -15.59 32.69 14.74
N GLU A 726 -14.89 31.68 14.26
CA GLU A 726 -14.78 30.37 14.92
C GLU A 726 -16.09 29.57 15.04
N ARG A 727 -17.16 29.98 14.38
CA ARG A 727 -18.48 29.36 14.43
C ARG A 727 -18.56 28.05 13.65
N PHE A 728 -19.57 27.23 13.96
CA PHE A 728 -19.81 25.93 13.32
C PHE A 728 -20.82 26.04 12.19
N PHE A 729 -20.46 25.46 11.04
CA PHE A 729 -21.31 25.38 9.87
C PHE A 729 -21.56 23.91 9.52
N VAL A 730 -22.80 23.46 9.71
CA VAL A 730 -23.18 22.05 9.57
C VAL A 730 -23.95 21.82 8.28
N GLY A 731 -23.66 20.70 7.61
CA GLY A 731 -24.29 20.24 6.37
C GLY A 731 -23.29 19.96 5.25
N GLY A 732 -23.70 19.13 4.29
CA GLY A 732 -22.95 18.84 3.08
C GLY A 732 -21.84 17.82 3.24
N ASP A 733 -20.84 17.95 2.38
CA ASP A 733 -19.68 17.04 2.31
C ASP A 733 -18.58 17.37 3.34
N GLY A 734 -18.70 18.50 4.05
CA GLY A 734 -17.67 18.96 4.98
C GLY A 734 -16.42 19.53 4.27
N ILE A 735 -16.47 19.64 2.94
CA ILE A 735 -15.44 20.37 2.21
C ILE A 735 -15.68 21.84 2.52
N ALA A 736 -14.87 22.38 3.43
CA ALA A 736 -14.92 23.79 3.75
C ALA A 736 -14.68 24.59 2.47
N GLN A 737 -15.59 25.52 2.18
CA GLN A 737 -15.17 26.71 1.43
C GLN A 737 -14.02 27.29 2.25
N PHE A 738 -12.82 27.36 1.67
CA PHE A 738 -11.65 27.84 2.38
C PHE A 738 -11.86 29.27 2.88
N GLN A 739 -12.31 29.38 4.13
CA GLN A 739 -12.41 30.64 4.84
C GLN A 739 -11.56 30.50 6.09
N LEU A 740 -10.60 31.39 6.24
CA LEU A 740 -9.65 31.37 7.35
C LEU A 740 -10.14 32.16 8.57
N ASP A 741 -11.44 32.41 8.66
CA ASP A 741 -12.10 33.03 9.80
C ASP A 741 -12.27 32.09 11.00
N GLY A 742 -11.59 30.94 10.97
CA GLY A 742 -11.66 29.95 12.05
C GLY A 742 -12.95 29.13 12.07
N ARG A 743 -13.86 29.34 11.09
CA ARG A 743 -15.08 28.53 10.99
C ARG A 743 -14.78 27.05 10.88
N GLU A 744 -15.64 26.24 11.46
CA GLU A 744 -15.57 24.80 11.39
C GLU A 744 -16.70 24.27 10.51
N SER A 745 -16.36 23.73 9.34
CA SER A 745 -17.34 23.08 8.47
C SER A 745 -17.50 21.63 8.88
N VAL A 746 -18.68 21.27 9.31
CA VAL A 746 -19.03 19.93 9.78
C VAL A 746 -19.90 19.26 8.74
N GLY A 747 -19.36 18.31 8.02
CA GLY A 747 -20.11 17.57 7.01
C GLY A 747 -21.25 16.76 7.62
N LEU A 748 -22.45 16.88 7.07
CA LEU A 748 -23.59 16.01 7.30
C LEU A 748 -24.22 15.71 5.94
N ARG A 749 -23.92 14.56 5.41
CA ARG A 749 -24.33 14.14 4.06
C ARG A 749 -25.85 13.98 3.96
N GLY A 750 -26.40 14.23 2.79
CA GLY A 750 -27.86 14.28 2.60
C GLY A 750 -28.46 15.65 2.83
N TYR A 751 -27.64 16.66 3.16
CA TYR A 751 -28.02 18.05 3.26
C TYR A 751 -27.07 18.91 2.40
N GLU A 752 -27.53 20.08 1.96
CA GLU A 752 -26.65 21.02 1.28
C GLU A 752 -25.60 21.61 2.23
N ASN A 753 -24.50 22.09 1.68
CA ASN A 753 -23.37 22.64 2.45
C ASN A 753 -23.85 23.81 3.34
N ASN A 754 -23.54 23.74 4.63
CA ASN A 754 -23.79 24.75 5.66
C ASN A 754 -25.29 25.06 5.94
N ARG A 755 -26.23 24.37 5.31
CA ARG A 755 -27.67 24.69 5.39
C ARG A 755 -28.38 24.30 6.68
N LEU A 756 -27.71 23.55 7.54
CA LEU A 756 -28.23 23.19 8.86
C LEU A 756 -27.85 24.20 9.94
N SER A 757 -27.05 25.20 9.62
CA SER A 757 -26.69 26.30 10.51
C SER A 757 -27.40 27.59 10.08
N SER A 758 -27.49 28.55 10.99
CA SER A 758 -27.87 29.93 10.68
C SER A 758 -26.86 30.56 9.72
N ILE A 759 -27.17 31.70 9.13
CA ILE A 759 -26.29 32.43 8.21
C ILE A 759 -24.96 32.80 8.89
N GLU A 760 -25.01 33.06 10.17
CA GLU A 760 -23.84 33.41 11.00
C GLU A 760 -23.05 32.20 11.45
N GLY A 761 -23.57 30.98 11.32
CA GLY A 761 -23.05 29.74 11.92
C GLY A 761 -23.50 29.54 13.35
N GLY A 762 -23.58 28.30 13.79
CA GLY A 762 -23.94 27.92 15.16
C GLY A 762 -22.79 28.08 16.15
N THR A 763 -23.14 28.16 17.42
CA THR A 763 -22.18 28.12 18.53
C THR A 763 -22.05 26.72 19.14
N ILE A 764 -23.00 25.84 18.84
CA ILE A 764 -22.97 24.43 19.29
C ILE A 764 -23.29 23.54 18.10
N TYR A 765 -22.63 22.40 18.03
CA TYR A 765 -23.03 21.32 17.13
C TYR A 765 -22.85 19.96 17.78
N ASN A 766 -23.63 19.01 17.33
CA ASN A 766 -23.39 17.59 17.58
C ASN A 766 -23.55 16.80 16.28
N LYS A 767 -22.74 15.73 16.14
CA LYS A 767 -22.79 14.82 14.99
C LYS A 767 -22.48 13.41 15.44
N PHE A 768 -23.29 12.48 14.97
CA PHE A 768 -23.11 11.04 15.15
C PHE A 768 -23.14 10.36 13.80
N GLN A 769 -22.29 9.34 13.62
CA GLN A 769 -22.22 8.60 12.35
C GLN A 769 -21.92 7.14 12.63
N LEU A 770 -22.64 6.27 11.95
CA LEU A 770 -22.32 4.84 11.81
C LEU A 770 -22.03 4.55 10.35
N GLU A 771 -20.93 3.92 10.07
CA GLU A 771 -20.50 3.62 8.70
C GLU A 771 -20.03 2.17 8.60
N LEU A 772 -20.69 1.40 7.76
CA LEU A 772 -20.29 0.04 7.41
C LEU A 772 -19.41 0.08 6.16
N ARG A 773 -18.16 -0.34 6.28
CA ARG A 773 -17.12 -0.30 5.24
C ARG A 773 -16.84 -1.70 4.71
N TYR A 774 -16.88 -1.89 3.39
CA TYR A 774 -16.54 -3.17 2.77
C TYR A 774 -15.38 -3.00 1.79
N SER A 775 -14.25 -3.66 2.09
CA SER A 775 -13.06 -3.62 1.25
C SER A 775 -13.23 -4.48 -0.01
N ILE A 776 -13.14 -3.86 -1.18
CA ILE A 776 -13.15 -4.53 -2.48
C ILE A 776 -11.73 -4.97 -2.84
N THR A 777 -10.78 -4.05 -2.72
CA THR A 777 -9.35 -4.31 -2.93
C THR A 777 -8.51 -3.41 -2.02
N ASP A 778 -7.46 -3.98 -1.47
CA ASP A 778 -6.50 -3.27 -0.62
C ASP A 778 -5.09 -3.62 -1.11
N LYS A 779 -4.69 -2.98 -2.20
CA LYS A 779 -3.36 -3.14 -2.79
C LYS A 779 -2.57 -1.85 -2.62
N PRO A 780 -1.23 -1.91 -2.53
CA PRO A 780 -0.39 -0.71 -2.42
C PRO A 780 -0.62 0.31 -3.54
N SER A 781 -1.00 -0.15 -4.74
CA SER A 781 -1.27 0.71 -5.90
C SER A 781 -2.65 1.36 -5.89
N ALA A 782 -3.64 0.78 -5.20
CA ALA A 782 -4.98 1.33 -5.06
C ALA A 782 -5.76 0.58 -3.96
N SER A 783 -6.40 1.31 -3.06
CA SER A 783 -7.38 0.77 -2.12
C SER A 783 -8.77 1.23 -2.52
N ILE A 784 -9.71 0.29 -2.69
CA ILE A 784 -11.09 0.57 -3.08
C ILE A 784 -12.01 -0.09 -2.08
N TYR A 785 -12.94 0.70 -1.51
CA TYR A 785 -13.95 0.18 -0.62
C TYR A 785 -15.29 0.92 -0.79
N THR A 786 -16.36 0.23 -0.49
CA THR A 786 -17.72 0.79 -0.46
C THR A 786 -18.13 1.04 0.97
N ILE A 787 -19.01 2.00 1.15
CA ILE A 787 -19.55 2.38 2.44
C ILE A 787 -21.08 2.42 2.39
N GLY A 788 -21.71 2.02 3.49
CA GLY A 788 -23.09 2.37 3.81
C GLY A 788 -23.09 3.13 5.12
N PHE A 789 -23.81 4.22 5.21
CA PHE A 789 -23.74 5.07 6.40
C PHE A 789 -25.10 5.60 6.85
N LEU A 790 -25.16 5.86 8.16
CA LEU A 790 -26.21 6.60 8.83
C LEU A 790 -25.57 7.79 9.53
N GLU A 791 -26.09 8.98 9.35
CA GLU A 791 -25.62 10.19 10.02
C GLU A 791 -26.78 10.90 10.71
N ALA A 792 -26.47 11.54 11.83
CA ALA A 792 -27.41 12.37 12.56
C ALA A 792 -26.65 13.52 13.25
N GLY A 793 -27.13 14.74 13.14
CA GLY A 793 -26.47 15.89 13.74
C GLY A 793 -27.30 17.16 13.59
N ASN A 794 -26.89 18.21 14.26
CA ASN A 794 -27.54 19.52 14.14
C ASN A 794 -26.60 20.64 14.59
N SER A 795 -26.99 21.87 14.29
CA SER A 795 -26.35 23.11 14.71
C SER A 795 -27.32 23.95 15.54
N TYR A 796 -26.80 24.63 16.54
CA TYR A 796 -27.58 25.46 17.43
C TYR A 796 -26.90 26.80 17.66
N ASP A 797 -27.69 27.87 17.75
CA ASP A 797 -27.17 29.24 17.83
C ASP A 797 -26.75 29.63 19.26
N ASN A 798 -27.35 28.99 20.27
CA ASN A 798 -27.04 29.24 21.67
C ASN A 798 -27.37 28.04 22.55
N PHE A 799 -26.91 28.07 23.80
CA PHE A 799 -27.10 26.99 24.75
C PHE A 799 -28.55 26.81 25.19
N THR A 800 -29.36 27.86 25.20
CA THR A 800 -30.79 27.78 25.60
C THR A 800 -31.62 27.03 24.57
N THR A 801 -31.22 27.01 23.30
CA THR A 801 -31.89 26.27 22.23
C THR A 801 -31.30 24.89 22.01
N PHE A 802 -30.24 24.54 22.74
CA PHE A 802 -29.55 23.26 22.56
C PHE A 802 -30.40 22.08 23.07
N ASN A 803 -30.73 21.17 22.16
CA ASN A 803 -31.34 19.89 22.45
C ASN A 803 -30.55 18.78 21.75
N PRO A 804 -29.78 17.96 22.48
CA PRO A 804 -28.90 16.96 21.88
C PRO A 804 -29.64 15.88 21.10
N PHE A 805 -30.95 15.74 21.27
CA PHE A 805 -31.79 14.75 20.59
C PHE A 805 -32.57 15.32 19.39
N ASN A 806 -32.55 16.63 19.17
CA ASN A 806 -33.10 17.22 17.98
C ASN A 806 -32.11 17.13 16.80
N LEU A 807 -32.06 15.95 16.19
CA LEU A 807 -31.07 15.59 15.19
C LEU A 807 -31.68 15.57 13.78
N LYS A 808 -30.96 16.12 12.83
CA LYS A 808 -31.21 16.00 11.39
C LYS A 808 -30.55 14.73 10.90
N ARG A 809 -31.32 13.78 10.35
CA ARG A 809 -30.91 12.42 10.04
C ARG A 809 -30.75 12.21 8.56
N SER A 810 -29.77 11.39 8.20
CA SER A 810 -29.57 10.96 6.81
C SER A 810 -29.02 9.54 6.74
N ALA A 811 -29.19 8.93 5.56
CA ALA A 811 -28.61 7.63 5.23
C ALA A 811 -28.10 7.66 3.78
N GLY A 812 -27.09 6.87 3.50
CA GLY A 812 -26.55 6.83 2.15
C GLY A 812 -25.56 5.70 1.89
N LEU A 813 -25.13 5.67 0.64
CA LEU A 813 -24.13 4.73 0.13
C LEU A 813 -23.03 5.51 -0.57
N GLY A 814 -21.83 4.99 -0.53
CA GLY A 814 -20.71 5.62 -1.20
C GLY A 814 -19.62 4.65 -1.63
N ILE A 815 -18.74 5.16 -2.46
CA ILE A 815 -17.51 4.48 -2.88
C ILE A 815 -16.31 5.35 -2.58
N ARG A 816 -15.23 4.72 -2.18
CA ARG A 816 -13.94 5.33 -1.91
C ARG A 816 -12.86 4.65 -2.73
N ILE A 817 -12.02 5.46 -3.38
CA ILE A 817 -10.89 5.02 -4.19
C ILE A 817 -9.68 5.81 -3.71
N PHE A 818 -8.74 5.13 -3.10
CA PHE A 818 -7.45 5.73 -2.77
C PHE A 818 -6.41 5.34 -3.81
N MET A 819 -5.73 6.34 -4.33
CA MET A 819 -4.58 6.18 -5.23
C MET A 819 -3.42 7.03 -4.70
N PRO A 820 -2.19 6.49 -4.55
CA PRO A 820 -1.07 7.23 -3.97
C PRO A 820 -0.77 8.57 -4.66
N ALA A 821 -1.02 8.67 -5.98
CA ALA A 821 -0.79 9.89 -6.77
C ALA A 821 -1.89 10.95 -6.63
N PHE A 822 -3.13 10.57 -6.26
CA PHE A 822 -4.30 11.47 -6.24
C PHE A 822 -4.98 11.58 -4.88
N GLY A 823 -4.52 10.79 -3.89
CA GLY A 823 -5.17 10.74 -2.59
C GLY A 823 -6.49 9.97 -2.60
N LEU A 824 -7.39 10.31 -1.69
CA LEU A 824 -8.71 9.70 -1.57
C LEU A 824 -9.72 10.43 -2.45
N LEU A 825 -10.37 9.67 -3.32
CA LEU A 825 -11.51 10.11 -4.10
C LEU A 825 -12.77 9.38 -3.62
N GLY A 826 -13.89 10.07 -3.56
CA GLY A 826 -15.15 9.47 -3.14
C GLY A 826 -16.37 10.12 -3.76
N ILE A 827 -17.43 9.33 -3.88
CA ILE A 827 -18.76 9.79 -4.27
C ILE A 827 -19.75 9.16 -3.30
N ASP A 828 -20.61 9.99 -2.73
CA ASP A 828 -21.68 9.57 -1.83
C ASP A 828 -23.04 9.99 -2.39
N PHE A 829 -24.00 9.09 -2.31
CA PHE A 829 -25.41 9.35 -2.51
C PHE A 829 -26.12 9.23 -1.19
N ALA A 830 -26.68 10.32 -0.70
CA ALA A 830 -27.29 10.43 0.61
C ALA A 830 -28.68 11.05 0.55
N HIS A 831 -29.58 10.53 1.37
CA HIS A 831 -30.92 11.04 1.54
C HIS A 831 -31.10 11.69 2.91
N GLY A 832 -31.44 12.97 2.96
CA GLY A 832 -31.79 13.68 4.17
C GLY A 832 -33.28 13.52 4.48
N PHE A 833 -33.59 12.99 5.67
CA PHE A 833 -34.97 12.66 6.07
C PHE A 833 -35.72 13.84 6.66
N ASP A 834 -35.01 14.82 7.19
CA ASP A 834 -35.58 15.91 7.93
C ASP A 834 -35.54 17.22 7.13
N PRO A 835 -36.45 18.17 7.39
CA PRO A 835 -36.48 19.46 6.69
C PRO A 835 -35.32 20.36 7.13
N LEU A 836 -34.91 21.26 6.23
CA LEU A 836 -33.94 22.31 6.51
C LEU A 836 -34.52 23.32 7.52
N PRO A 837 -33.65 24.00 8.30
CA PRO A 837 -34.09 25.08 9.17
C PRO A 837 -34.91 26.15 8.42
N GLY A 838 -36.07 26.54 8.96
CA GLY A 838 -36.97 27.51 8.32
C GLY A 838 -37.76 27.01 7.10
N SER A 839 -37.71 25.70 6.81
CA SER A 839 -38.43 25.08 5.70
C SER A 839 -39.21 23.85 6.20
N ASN A 840 -40.34 23.58 5.56
CA ASN A 840 -41.10 22.33 5.78
C ASN A 840 -40.75 21.23 4.75
N VAL A 841 -39.85 21.56 3.80
CA VAL A 841 -39.46 20.62 2.74
C VAL A 841 -38.26 19.79 3.21
N LYS A 842 -38.38 18.45 3.08
CA LYS A 842 -37.26 17.52 3.38
C LYS A 842 -36.12 17.78 2.40
N SER A 843 -34.87 17.56 2.88
CA SER A 843 -33.69 17.77 2.05
C SER A 843 -33.63 16.82 0.83
N GLY A 844 -34.09 15.56 0.99
CA GLY A 844 -34.14 14.57 -0.09
C GLY A 844 -32.77 14.03 -0.50
N TRP A 845 -32.64 13.64 -1.76
CA TRP A 845 -31.39 13.06 -2.28
C TRP A 845 -30.37 14.13 -2.63
N GLN A 846 -29.16 13.95 -2.13
CA GLN A 846 -27.98 14.78 -2.39
C GLN A 846 -26.81 13.92 -2.85
N THR A 847 -25.99 14.44 -3.76
CA THR A 847 -24.74 13.80 -4.19
C THR A 847 -23.56 14.61 -3.65
N HIS A 848 -22.64 13.93 -2.99
CA HIS A 848 -21.45 14.56 -2.40
C HIS A 848 -20.19 13.99 -3.00
N PHE A 849 -19.23 14.85 -3.30
CA PHE A 849 -17.92 14.48 -3.81
C PHE A 849 -16.86 14.65 -2.71
N ILE A 850 -15.96 13.71 -2.62
CA ILE A 850 -14.81 13.78 -1.72
C ILE A 850 -13.55 13.72 -2.58
N ILE A 851 -12.69 14.73 -2.45
CA ILE A 851 -11.45 14.85 -3.22
C ILE A 851 -10.33 15.23 -2.25
N GLY A 852 -9.25 14.42 -2.22
CA GLY A 852 -8.01 14.82 -1.60
C GLY A 852 -8.00 14.92 -0.08
N GLN A 853 -8.85 14.20 0.65
CA GLN A 853 -8.68 14.13 2.12
C GLN A 853 -7.33 13.48 2.44
N GLN A 854 -6.44 14.23 3.05
CA GLN A 854 -5.26 13.69 3.71
C GLN A 854 -5.69 13.01 5.02
N PHE A 855 -5.14 11.83 5.28
CA PHE A 855 -5.38 11.05 6.51
C PHE A 855 -4.49 11.54 7.65
#